data_0476cfc5220dcfc44aff19f5b43c9c74
#
_entry.id   0476cfc5220dcfc44aff19f5b43c9c74
#
_cell.length_a   1.000
_cell.length_b   1.000
_cell.length_c   1.000
_cell.angle_alpha   90.00
_cell.angle_beta   90.00
_cell.angle_gamma   90.00
#
_symmetry.space_group_name_H-M   'P 1'
#
loop_
_entity.id
_entity.type
_entity.pdbx_description
1 polymer ?
#
loop_
_entity_poly.entity_id
_entity_poly.type
_entity_poly.pdbx_seq_one_letter_code
_entity_poly.pdbx_strand_id
1 'polypeptide(L)'
;MKTFNQQGYPVKARQRGKQGEVTAVAGCAIFLMGGGAALAQDQAAGADADEIQEVLVTGIRKSIQDSINAKKLDSSIVEVVSAEDIGKLPDASIAESIARLPGIAAQRTNGRAQTLSIRGLGPDFTVTTFNGREQATTNDNRTVEFDQYPSELVTQVKVYKTPDAGMAYQGIAGTTDISTVHPLSYDSRRTSVTYRYERNGQDANIPGLDSNGNRGNLTYIDQFMDNTLGVAFGVAYNKSPYQAQTKEPWGYADSPTGPGQKIIGGDKSGVQSSFYERLGFLGVVEYRPTDSIHMLLDAYHSDFKELQTIQRVEYGTIWANPTTPVTNPGALDQNDRVLSGTFNDVPFAVIENYNNDRKAKIDSIGLNTDFTLSETWNLNADLSYSKVERDDLRLESTAGVGKVGDAGFPTVTDDISFTTGPDGRTYLTPTVNYSDYGAVQLSDPGSWGGGTRRSGFIGHPEINDEIKAIRLTATKKLEGFVNEVSFGVNYADRTKQKDPFQSLLYLPGNVSHAIVPEAYRTGVASGSFFGLSNGVIGYDAIGLLHSGFWQPINAAIDPNASPGDRIYDVTNAWTVSEKLTTAFVKVGIDTEIGSLPLRGNIGVQSITADQSSLLGFVNGDTNGVAVLDVTYRNEGAKYTDILPSMNLALELPHDQKIRVGAAITTARPRMDEMGGGQGYTVTPDSGTPTQGPNGELLYWSRNGGGNPKLKPWKANTFDLSWEKYFGDNQGYVSLAAYYKKLTTYIVNETFLFDFTGFELPTGAYTLADANRFGGATQKVNGSGGFIKGIEATVSLPFGTIWSPLEGFGLIVSGAKNDSEIEINGEPIDVPGLSKTVVNSTLYFEKAGFSARVSNRSRGKFLGEVLNFDATFRFNNVSAESILDAQVGYEFREGPLEGLSINLQGTNLTDEPFQLSQLDTPERDLVLYQKYGANYSLALTYKF
;
A
#
# COMPACT_ATOMS: atom_id res chain seq x y z
N MET A 1 9.28 23.52 -21.86
CA MET A 1 9.54 24.03 -23.22
C MET A 1 10.95 24.55 -23.29
N LYS A 2 11.75 23.93 -24.13
CA LYS A 2 13.09 24.34 -24.55
C LYS A 2 14.06 24.87 -23.50
N THR A 3 15.18 24.14 -23.47
CA THR A 3 16.54 24.52 -23.10
C THR A 3 16.88 24.50 -21.63
N PHE A 4 17.26 23.30 -21.15
CA PHE A 4 18.42 23.15 -20.30
C PHE A 4 19.34 22.11 -20.97
N ASN A 5 20.14 22.60 -21.92
CA ASN A 5 21.19 21.82 -22.53
C ASN A 5 22.38 22.76 -22.67
N GLN A 6 23.19 22.81 -21.62
CA GLN A 6 24.59 23.24 -21.77
C GLN A 6 25.43 22.54 -20.70
N GLN A 7 26.06 21.58 -21.14
CA GLN A 7 27.40 20.99 -20.97
C GLN A 7 27.34 19.48 -20.87
N GLY A 8 27.78 18.92 -21.98
CA GLY A 8 27.69 17.58 -22.44
C GLY A 8 28.33 16.53 -21.53
N TYR A 9 27.51 15.56 -21.27
CA TYR A 9 27.88 14.17 -21.15
C TYR A 9 27.17 13.40 -22.24
N PRO A 10 27.75 12.39 -22.87
CA PRO A 10 27.05 11.62 -23.86
C PRO A 10 26.01 10.74 -23.19
N VAL A 11 24.83 11.27 -23.03
CA VAL A 11 23.65 10.45 -22.93
C VAL A 11 23.61 9.71 -24.26
N LYS A 12 23.91 8.41 -24.24
CA LYS A 12 23.57 7.55 -25.37
C LYS A 12 22.08 7.75 -25.60
N ALA A 13 21.75 8.52 -26.64
CA ALA A 13 20.40 8.63 -27.12
C ALA A 13 19.94 7.20 -27.44
N ARG A 14 19.21 6.60 -26.53
CA ARG A 14 18.29 5.53 -26.90
C ARG A 14 17.34 6.18 -27.88
N GLN A 15 17.37 5.73 -29.10
CA GLN A 15 16.35 6.02 -30.09
C GLN A 15 15.00 5.74 -29.40
N ARG A 16 14.29 6.81 -29.04
CA ARG A 16 12.85 6.74 -28.84
C ARG A 16 12.28 6.27 -30.17
N GLY A 17 11.93 5.01 -30.24
CA GLY A 17 11.01 4.52 -31.24
C GLY A 17 9.81 5.46 -31.15
N LYS A 18 9.40 6.02 -32.28
CA LYS A 18 8.21 6.83 -32.39
C LYS A 18 7.09 6.11 -31.65
N GLN A 19 6.70 6.64 -30.50
CA GLN A 19 5.43 6.31 -29.87
C GLN A 19 4.36 6.71 -30.89
N GLY A 20 3.80 5.70 -31.56
CA GLY A 20 2.52 5.82 -32.17
C GLY A 20 1.56 6.09 -31.00
N GLU A 21 0.92 7.24 -31.05
CA GLU A 21 -0.14 7.59 -30.13
C GLU A 21 -1.14 6.42 -30.10
N VAL A 22 -1.36 5.86 -28.89
CA VAL A 22 -2.39 4.88 -28.63
C VAL A 22 -3.75 5.61 -28.64
N THR A 23 -4.14 6.07 -29.82
CA THR A 23 -5.51 6.52 -30.11
C THR A 23 -6.31 5.38 -30.77
N ALA A 24 -5.99 4.13 -30.45
CA ALA A 24 -6.55 2.94 -31.12
C ALA A 24 -7.33 1.98 -30.22
N VAL A 25 -7.71 2.36 -29.00
CA VAL A 25 -8.55 1.47 -28.17
C VAL A 25 -10.05 1.70 -28.38
N ALA A 26 -10.46 2.78 -29.05
CA ALA A 26 -11.87 3.01 -29.40
C ALA A 26 -12.28 2.54 -30.82
N GLY A 27 -11.36 2.02 -31.61
CA GLY A 27 -11.56 1.72 -33.03
C GLY A 27 -11.77 0.26 -33.40
N CYS A 28 -11.49 -0.71 -32.52
CA CYS A 28 -11.57 -2.13 -32.85
C CYS A 28 -12.93 -2.82 -32.63
N ALA A 29 -13.95 -2.11 -32.16
CA ALA A 29 -15.29 -2.68 -31.95
C ALA A 29 -16.27 -2.55 -33.13
N ILE A 30 -15.85 -2.01 -34.27
CA ILE A 30 -16.81 -1.68 -35.41
C ILE A 30 -16.55 -2.50 -36.69
N PHE A 31 -15.68 -3.48 -36.70
CA PHE A 31 -15.40 -4.20 -37.96
C PHE A 31 -15.75 -5.70 -37.95
N LEU A 32 -16.90 -6.10 -37.39
CA LEU A 32 -17.47 -7.43 -37.60
C LEU A 32 -19.02 -7.38 -37.66
N MET A 33 -19.57 -6.53 -38.53
CA MET A 33 -20.96 -6.64 -38.95
C MET A 33 -21.02 -6.71 -40.47
N GLY A 34 -21.20 -7.88 -40.98
CA GLY A 34 -21.48 -8.10 -42.40
C GLY A 34 -21.73 -9.56 -42.73
N GLY A 35 -22.98 -9.92 -42.75
CA GLY A 35 -23.44 -10.95 -43.67
C GLY A 35 -24.07 -12.21 -43.10
N GLY A 36 -25.39 -12.35 -43.26
CA GLY A 36 -26.06 -13.61 -43.59
C GLY A 36 -27.20 -14.00 -42.67
N ALA A 37 -28.40 -13.57 -43.02
CA ALA A 37 -29.65 -14.10 -42.51
C ALA A 37 -29.97 -15.48 -43.13
N ALA A 38 -30.49 -16.41 -42.34
CA ALA A 38 -31.55 -17.33 -42.78
C ALA A 38 -32.13 -18.15 -41.62
N LEU A 39 -33.39 -18.01 -41.48
CA LEU A 39 -34.49 -18.69 -40.83
C LEU A 39 -34.35 -20.20 -40.55
N ALA A 40 -34.81 -20.65 -39.39
CA ALA A 40 -35.80 -21.71 -39.23
C ALA A 40 -36.40 -21.77 -37.81
N GLN A 41 -37.71 -21.60 -37.76
CA GLN A 41 -38.61 -22.00 -36.66
C GLN A 41 -38.61 -23.48 -36.51
N ASP A 42 -38.64 -24.00 -35.26
CA ASP A 42 -39.76 -24.94 -34.93
C ASP A 42 -39.92 -25.12 -33.40
N GLN A 43 -41.19 -25.31 -33.02
CA GLN A 43 -41.74 -25.42 -31.70
C GLN A 43 -41.44 -26.76 -31.03
N ALA A 44 -41.31 -26.77 -29.72
CA ALA A 44 -41.87 -27.85 -28.90
C ALA A 44 -42.18 -27.36 -27.48
N ALA A 45 -43.35 -27.69 -27.06
CA ALA A 45 -44.04 -27.26 -25.88
C ALA A 45 -43.66 -27.97 -24.57
N GLY A 46 -43.76 -27.28 -23.47
CA GLY A 46 -44.44 -27.70 -22.28
C GLY A 46 -43.64 -28.42 -21.20
N ALA A 47 -43.28 -27.71 -20.15
CA ALA A 47 -43.44 -28.17 -18.76
C ALA A 47 -43.47 -26.94 -17.83
N ASP A 48 -44.53 -26.76 -17.11
CA ASP A 48 -44.70 -25.78 -16.07
C ASP A 48 -43.62 -25.96 -15.00
N ALA A 49 -42.67 -25.03 -14.93
CA ALA A 49 -41.88 -24.80 -13.74
C ALA A 49 -42.38 -23.48 -13.15
N ASP A 50 -42.87 -23.52 -11.92
CA ASP A 50 -43.19 -22.36 -11.13
C ASP A 50 -42.07 -21.33 -11.28
N GLU A 51 -42.32 -20.25 -12.01
CA GLU A 51 -41.52 -19.04 -12.04
C GLU A 51 -41.53 -18.43 -10.64
N ILE A 52 -40.59 -18.84 -9.82
CA ILE A 52 -40.19 -17.99 -8.70
C ILE A 52 -39.56 -16.76 -9.37
N GLN A 53 -40.33 -15.72 -9.55
CA GLN A 53 -39.79 -14.39 -9.82
C GLN A 53 -38.81 -14.08 -8.71
N GLU A 54 -37.53 -14.30 -9.00
CA GLU A 54 -36.44 -13.86 -8.14
C GLU A 54 -36.43 -12.33 -8.19
N VAL A 55 -37.18 -11.72 -7.27
CA VAL A 55 -37.09 -10.28 -7.03
C VAL A 55 -35.65 -10.02 -6.68
N LEU A 56 -34.91 -9.34 -7.57
CA LEU A 56 -33.51 -8.99 -7.36
C LEU A 56 -33.43 -8.11 -6.12
N VAL A 57 -33.26 -8.72 -4.95
CA VAL A 57 -33.13 -8.05 -3.67
C VAL A 57 -31.70 -7.50 -3.62
N THR A 58 -31.54 -6.21 -3.75
CA THR A 58 -30.29 -5.48 -3.54
C THR A 58 -30.18 -5.03 -2.09
N GLY A 59 -28.96 -4.78 -1.58
CA GLY A 59 -28.75 -4.21 -0.26
C GLY A 59 -27.82 -5.03 0.65
N ILE A 60 -27.72 -4.61 1.91
CA ILE A 60 -26.79 -5.19 2.90
C ILE A 60 -27.07 -6.69 3.13
N ARG A 61 -28.31 -7.05 3.29
CA ARG A 61 -28.71 -8.45 3.57
C ARG A 61 -28.38 -9.38 2.41
N LYS A 62 -28.68 -8.98 1.17
CA LYS A 62 -28.34 -9.76 -0.03
C LYS A 62 -26.85 -9.93 -0.20
N SER A 63 -26.06 -8.86 -0.06
CA SER A 63 -24.60 -8.90 -0.11
C SER A 63 -24.02 -9.90 0.90
N ILE A 64 -24.52 -9.89 2.14
CA ILE A 64 -24.12 -10.85 3.17
C ILE A 64 -24.48 -12.28 2.77
N GLN A 65 -25.68 -12.51 2.27
CA GLN A 65 -26.14 -13.83 1.85
C GLN A 65 -25.35 -14.37 0.67
N ASP A 66 -25.06 -13.53 -0.33
CA ASP A 66 -24.24 -13.90 -1.50
C ASP A 66 -22.79 -14.22 -1.09
N SER A 67 -22.26 -13.45 -0.14
CA SER A 67 -20.93 -13.72 0.44
C SER A 67 -20.90 -15.05 1.17
N ILE A 68 -21.93 -15.38 1.95
CA ILE A 68 -22.07 -16.66 2.67
C ILE A 68 -22.23 -17.81 1.67
N ASN A 69 -23.04 -17.66 0.62
CA ASN A 69 -23.24 -18.67 -0.41
C ASN A 69 -21.92 -18.96 -1.16
N ALA A 70 -21.20 -17.90 -1.59
CA ALA A 70 -19.91 -18.05 -2.25
C ALA A 70 -18.89 -18.74 -1.35
N LYS A 71 -18.84 -18.41 -0.04
CA LYS A 71 -17.98 -19.11 0.94
C LYS A 71 -18.39 -20.57 1.10
N LYS A 72 -19.68 -20.89 1.19
CA LYS A 72 -20.20 -22.26 1.39
C LYS A 72 -19.85 -23.16 0.22
N LEU A 73 -19.88 -22.65 -1.01
CA LEU A 73 -19.63 -23.42 -2.24
C LEU A 73 -18.14 -23.68 -2.50
N ASP A 74 -17.25 -22.82 -2.05
CA ASP A 74 -15.81 -22.98 -2.27
C ASP A 74 -15.24 -24.17 -1.48
N SER A 75 -14.27 -24.88 -2.05
CA SER A 75 -13.56 -25.96 -1.36
C SER A 75 -12.42 -25.46 -0.48
N SER A 76 -11.83 -24.32 -0.84
CA SER A 76 -10.78 -23.65 -0.07
C SER A 76 -11.38 -22.91 1.15
N ILE A 77 -10.54 -22.57 2.12
CA ILE A 77 -10.93 -21.66 3.20
C ILE A 77 -10.86 -20.24 2.66
N VAL A 78 -12.02 -19.64 2.44
CA VAL A 78 -12.15 -18.31 1.84
C VAL A 78 -12.98 -17.37 2.70
N GLU A 79 -12.73 -16.07 2.55
CA GLU A 79 -13.65 -15.01 2.97
C GLU A 79 -14.08 -14.22 1.74
N VAL A 80 -15.33 -13.76 1.73
CA VAL A 80 -15.92 -13.13 0.56
C VAL A 80 -16.66 -11.86 0.94
N VAL A 81 -16.50 -10.83 0.15
CA VAL A 81 -17.33 -9.62 0.14
C VAL A 81 -17.98 -9.52 -1.23
N SER A 82 -19.29 -9.56 -1.27
CA SER A 82 -20.08 -9.32 -2.48
C SER A 82 -20.61 -7.88 -2.48
N ALA A 83 -20.78 -7.28 -3.66
CA ALA A 83 -21.33 -5.94 -3.78
C ALA A 83 -22.77 -5.89 -3.24
N GLU A 84 -23.14 -4.80 -2.55
CA GLU A 84 -24.53 -4.56 -2.08
C GLU A 84 -25.46 -4.27 -3.26
N ASP A 85 -24.88 -3.77 -4.35
CA ASP A 85 -25.53 -3.39 -5.60
C ASP A 85 -24.47 -3.23 -6.69
N ILE A 86 -24.88 -3.03 -7.94
CA ILE A 86 -23.98 -2.76 -9.04
C ILE A 86 -23.15 -1.51 -8.72
N GLY A 87 -21.84 -1.69 -8.69
CA GLY A 87 -20.91 -0.61 -8.40
C GLY A 87 -20.94 -0.09 -6.96
N LYS A 88 -21.47 -0.87 -6.02
CA LYS A 88 -21.56 -0.47 -4.62
C LYS A 88 -21.03 -1.56 -3.70
N LEU A 89 -19.75 -1.54 -3.44
CA LEU A 89 -19.20 -2.26 -2.29
C LEU A 89 -19.66 -1.62 -0.97
N PRO A 90 -19.65 -2.38 0.15
CA PRO A 90 -20.15 -1.89 1.45
C PRO A 90 -19.54 -0.58 1.93
N ASP A 91 -18.35 -0.23 1.46
CA ASP A 91 -17.57 0.92 1.91
C ASP A 91 -17.10 1.84 0.77
N ALA A 92 -16.44 2.93 1.16
CA ALA A 92 -15.91 3.93 0.24
C ALA A 92 -14.67 3.43 -0.54
N SER A 93 -14.02 2.38 -0.09
CA SER A 93 -12.88 1.74 -0.77
C SER A 93 -12.97 0.22 -0.69
N ILE A 94 -12.36 -0.46 -1.66
CA ILE A 94 -12.26 -1.93 -1.68
C ILE A 94 -11.55 -2.45 -0.42
N ALA A 95 -10.44 -1.81 -0.01
CA ALA A 95 -9.69 -2.21 1.18
C ALA A 95 -10.50 -2.12 2.47
N GLU A 96 -11.33 -1.10 2.63
CA GLU A 96 -12.20 -0.96 3.82
C GLU A 96 -13.28 -2.03 3.87
N SER A 97 -13.86 -2.37 2.72
CA SER A 97 -14.83 -3.46 2.62
C SER A 97 -14.23 -4.81 3.01
N ILE A 98 -13.03 -5.11 2.52
CA ILE A 98 -12.31 -6.36 2.84
C ILE A 98 -11.87 -6.39 4.31
N ALA A 99 -11.49 -5.26 4.89
CA ALA A 99 -11.04 -5.17 6.29
C ALA A 99 -12.14 -5.51 7.32
N ARG A 100 -13.39 -5.68 6.91
CA ARG A 100 -14.47 -6.19 7.76
C ARG A 100 -14.48 -7.71 7.89
N LEU A 101 -13.78 -8.40 7.01
CA LEU A 101 -13.72 -9.85 7.00
C LEU A 101 -12.87 -10.40 8.16
N PRO A 102 -13.15 -11.63 8.61
CA PRO A 102 -12.43 -12.27 9.70
C PRO A 102 -10.92 -12.35 9.46
N GLY A 103 -10.13 -11.93 10.44
CA GLY A 103 -8.66 -12.01 10.39
C GLY A 103 -8.02 -11.09 9.37
N ILE A 104 -8.73 -10.08 8.85
CA ILE A 104 -8.21 -9.11 7.89
C ILE A 104 -8.23 -7.71 8.51
N ALA A 105 -7.19 -6.95 8.26
CA ALA A 105 -7.09 -5.54 8.63
C ALA A 105 -6.53 -4.72 7.47
N ALA A 106 -6.99 -3.49 7.31
CA ALA A 106 -6.39 -2.56 6.37
C ALA A 106 -5.18 -1.87 7.02
N GLN A 107 -4.16 -1.64 6.22
CA GLN A 107 -3.09 -0.71 6.59
C GLN A 107 -3.39 0.65 5.97
N ARG A 108 -3.28 1.69 6.81
CA ARG A 108 -3.61 3.05 6.45
C ARG A 108 -2.35 3.86 6.20
N THR A 109 -2.37 4.62 5.12
CA THR A 109 -1.39 5.66 4.84
C THR A 109 -2.15 6.96 4.64
N ASN A 110 -1.77 8.01 5.33
CA ASN A 110 -2.49 9.27 5.30
C ASN A 110 -4.01 9.09 5.56
N GLY A 111 -4.38 8.31 6.59
CA GLY A 111 -5.78 8.04 6.97
C GLY A 111 -6.58 7.16 6.01
N ARG A 112 -6.04 6.76 4.86
CA ARG A 112 -6.72 5.93 3.85
C ARG A 112 -6.29 4.47 3.94
N ALA A 113 -7.24 3.55 3.83
CA ALA A 113 -6.97 2.13 3.71
C ALA A 113 -6.42 1.83 2.31
N GLN A 114 -5.14 1.53 2.20
CA GLN A 114 -4.46 1.30 0.93
C GLN A 114 -4.13 -0.17 0.70
N THR A 115 -3.61 -0.84 1.71
CA THR A 115 -3.14 -2.23 1.60
C THR A 115 -3.76 -3.11 2.68
N LEU A 116 -3.63 -4.42 2.54
CA LEU A 116 -4.25 -5.39 3.44
C LEU A 116 -3.24 -6.20 4.21
N SER A 117 -3.60 -6.49 5.45
CA SER A 117 -2.96 -7.45 6.32
C SER A 117 -3.91 -8.62 6.51
N ILE A 118 -3.50 -9.84 6.14
CA ILE A 118 -4.31 -11.05 6.27
C ILE A 118 -3.71 -11.92 7.38
N ARG A 119 -4.54 -12.33 8.35
CA ARG A 119 -4.09 -13.10 9.53
C ARG A 119 -2.96 -12.43 10.29
N GLY A 120 -2.98 -11.10 10.28
CA GLY A 120 -1.97 -10.26 10.90
C GLY A 120 -0.68 -10.09 10.11
N LEU A 121 -0.42 -10.86 9.06
CA LEU A 121 0.74 -10.70 8.20
C LEU A 121 0.64 -9.46 7.34
N GLY A 122 1.76 -8.78 7.17
CA GLY A 122 1.87 -7.56 6.35
C GLY A 122 1.58 -7.78 4.87
N PRO A 123 1.42 -6.68 4.11
CA PRO A 123 1.03 -6.73 2.69
C PRO A 123 1.99 -7.51 1.79
N ASP A 124 3.28 -7.55 2.11
CA ASP A 124 4.30 -8.26 1.31
C ASP A 124 4.12 -9.78 1.30
N PHE A 125 3.35 -10.32 2.24
CA PHE A 125 2.99 -11.75 2.32
C PHE A 125 1.68 -12.08 1.62
N THR A 126 1.01 -11.09 1.03
CA THR A 126 -0.24 -11.23 0.30
C THR A 126 -0.02 -11.07 -1.20
N VAL A 127 -0.90 -11.69 -1.99
CA VAL A 127 -0.97 -11.43 -3.42
C VAL A 127 -2.37 -10.90 -3.74
N THR A 128 -2.45 -9.87 -4.57
CA THR A 128 -3.72 -9.37 -5.07
C THR A 128 -3.79 -9.58 -6.57
N THR A 129 -4.91 -10.15 -7.02
CA THR A 129 -5.22 -10.38 -8.43
C THR A 129 -6.50 -9.64 -8.84
N PHE A 130 -6.60 -9.36 -10.12
CA PHE A 130 -7.78 -8.80 -10.75
C PHE A 130 -8.24 -9.79 -11.84
N ASN A 131 -9.40 -10.42 -11.63
CA ASN A 131 -9.86 -11.55 -12.44
C ASN A 131 -8.80 -12.69 -12.55
N GLY A 132 -8.14 -13.02 -11.43
CA GLY A 132 -7.09 -14.04 -11.35
C GLY A 132 -5.73 -13.67 -11.93
N ARG A 133 -5.50 -12.41 -12.33
CA ARG A 133 -4.28 -11.89 -12.98
C ARG A 133 -3.53 -10.94 -12.06
N GLU A 134 -2.22 -11.11 -11.94
CA GLU A 134 -1.35 -10.18 -11.19
C GLU A 134 -1.34 -8.80 -11.87
N GLN A 135 -1.30 -7.74 -11.07
CA GLN A 135 -1.31 -6.36 -11.55
C GLN A 135 0.04 -5.67 -11.32
N ALA A 136 0.40 -4.80 -12.24
CA ALA A 136 1.48 -3.84 -12.03
C ALA A 136 1.11 -2.87 -10.90
N THR A 137 2.11 -2.39 -10.15
CA THR A 137 1.89 -1.63 -8.92
C THR A 137 2.66 -0.32 -8.91
N THR A 138 2.06 0.70 -8.29
CA THR A 138 2.66 2.04 -8.16
C THR A 138 3.71 2.11 -7.05
N ASN A 139 3.69 1.18 -6.09
CA ASN A 139 4.68 1.08 -5.01
C ASN A 139 6.05 0.64 -5.51
N ASP A 140 7.08 0.84 -4.71
CA ASP A 140 8.42 0.30 -4.95
C ASP A 140 8.47 -1.25 -4.86
N ASN A 141 7.52 -1.85 -4.12
CA ASN A 141 7.37 -3.30 -3.92
C ASN A 141 6.36 -3.95 -4.90
N ARG A 142 5.69 -5.05 -4.48
CA ARG A 142 4.67 -5.79 -5.27
C ARG A 142 3.24 -5.55 -4.80
N THR A 143 3.06 -4.80 -3.73
CA THR A 143 1.77 -4.65 -3.07
C THR A 143 0.85 -3.76 -3.89
N VAL A 144 -0.37 -4.23 -4.14
CA VAL A 144 -1.42 -3.46 -4.80
C VAL A 144 -2.03 -2.45 -3.83
N GLU A 145 -2.15 -1.22 -4.24
CA GLU A 145 -2.88 -0.16 -3.54
C GLU A 145 -4.34 -0.17 -4.00
N PHE A 146 -5.23 -0.62 -3.13
CA PHE A 146 -6.65 -0.83 -3.46
C PHE A 146 -7.42 0.47 -3.73
N ASP A 147 -6.94 1.59 -3.23
CA ASP A 147 -7.55 2.91 -3.46
C ASP A 147 -7.35 3.42 -4.91
N GLN A 148 -6.51 2.76 -5.70
CA GLN A 148 -6.30 3.08 -7.10
C GLN A 148 -7.25 2.35 -8.04
N TYR A 149 -8.03 1.38 -7.55
CA TYR A 149 -9.00 0.63 -8.33
C TYR A 149 -10.42 1.15 -8.10
N PRO A 150 -11.22 1.35 -9.15
CA PRO A 150 -12.64 1.71 -9.00
C PRO A 150 -13.42 0.52 -8.47
N SER A 151 -14.30 0.79 -7.52
CA SER A 151 -15.22 -0.23 -6.98
C SER A 151 -16.46 -0.43 -7.85
N GLU A 152 -16.61 0.35 -8.90
CA GLU A 152 -17.85 0.58 -9.63
C GLU A 152 -18.33 -0.59 -10.51
N LEU A 153 -17.41 -1.45 -10.94
CA LEU A 153 -17.76 -2.71 -11.63
C LEU A 153 -17.21 -3.94 -10.92
N VAL A 154 -16.82 -3.80 -9.65
CA VAL A 154 -16.43 -4.93 -8.81
C VAL A 154 -17.69 -5.56 -8.24
N THR A 155 -17.89 -6.86 -8.50
CA THR A 155 -19.02 -7.62 -7.98
C THR A 155 -18.68 -8.40 -6.73
N GLN A 156 -17.43 -8.85 -6.63
CA GLN A 156 -17.00 -9.70 -5.53
C GLN A 156 -15.51 -9.53 -5.28
N VAL A 157 -15.11 -9.65 -4.03
CA VAL A 157 -13.71 -9.83 -3.64
C VAL A 157 -13.61 -11.09 -2.80
N LYS A 158 -12.78 -12.04 -3.24
CA LYS A 158 -12.47 -13.28 -2.51
C LYS A 158 -11.09 -13.19 -1.90
N VAL A 159 -10.99 -13.58 -0.64
CA VAL A 159 -9.72 -13.73 0.07
C VAL A 159 -9.50 -15.21 0.36
N TYR A 160 -8.63 -15.82 -0.42
CA TYR A 160 -8.23 -17.22 -0.26
C TYR A 160 -7.19 -17.31 0.87
N LYS A 161 -7.54 -17.95 1.97
CA LYS A 161 -6.65 -18.21 3.12
C LYS A 161 -5.85 -19.50 2.96
N THR A 162 -6.33 -20.42 2.12
CA THR A 162 -5.62 -21.64 1.69
C THR A 162 -5.44 -21.63 0.18
N PRO A 163 -4.27 -22.02 -0.35
CA PRO A 163 -3.99 -21.99 -1.77
C PRO A 163 -4.66 -23.16 -2.51
N ASP A 164 -4.91 -22.95 -3.79
CA ASP A 164 -5.31 -23.97 -4.74
C ASP A 164 -4.23 -24.09 -5.82
N ALA A 165 -3.83 -25.31 -6.20
CA ALA A 165 -2.77 -25.52 -7.18
C ALA A 165 -3.07 -24.93 -8.57
N GLY A 166 -4.33 -24.66 -8.89
CA GLY A 166 -4.76 -24.00 -10.13
C GLY A 166 -4.59 -22.48 -10.11
N MET A 167 -4.30 -21.87 -8.97
CA MET A 167 -4.05 -20.42 -8.86
C MET A 167 -2.65 -20.10 -9.36
N ALA A 168 -2.53 -19.23 -10.36
CA ALA A 168 -1.23 -18.85 -10.93
C ALA A 168 -0.34 -18.11 -9.92
N TYR A 169 -0.95 -17.36 -8.98
CA TYR A 169 -0.29 -16.51 -8.01
C TYR A 169 -0.80 -16.80 -6.60
N GLN A 170 0.12 -16.96 -5.65
CA GLN A 170 -0.19 -17.32 -4.26
C GLN A 170 0.64 -16.49 -3.29
N GLY A 171 0.08 -16.17 -2.12
CA GLY A 171 0.76 -15.53 -1.00
C GLY A 171 0.78 -16.41 0.26
N ILE A 172 1.78 -16.22 1.12
CA ILE A 172 1.85 -16.94 2.42
C ILE A 172 0.68 -16.55 3.33
N ALA A 173 0.31 -15.28 3.35
CA ALA A 173 -0.83 -14.81 4.15
C ALA A 173 -2.16 -15.22 3.52
N GLY A 174 -2.25 -15.11 2.20
CA GLY A 174 -3.41 -15.41 1.38
C GLY A 174 -3.36 -14.70 0.04
N THR A 175 -4.35 -14.95 -0.79
CA THR A 175 -4.52 -14.30 -2.09
C THR A 175 -5.87 -13.61 -2.14
N THR A 176 -5.87 -12.34 -2.49
CA THR A 176 -7.09 -11.52 -2.68
C THR A 176 -7.38 -11.42 -4.17
N ASP A 177 -8.53 -11.91 -4.61
CA ASP A 177 -8.96 -11.78 -6.00
C ASP A 177 -10.15 -10.83 -6.11
N ILE A 178 -10.01 -9.81 -6.95
CA ILE A 178 -11.04 -8.82 -7.27
C ILE A 178 -11.71 -9.27 -8.56
N SER A 179 -13.00 -9.55 -8.52
CA SER A 179 -13.78 -10.00 -9.67
C SER A 179 -14.70 -8.90 -10.20
N THR A 180 -14.71 -8.75 -11.52
CA THR A 180 -15.59 -7.81 -12.22
C THR A 180 -16.96 -8.41 -12.55
N VAL A 181 -17.87 -7.58 -13.03
CA VAL A 181 -19.18 -8.02 -13.52
C VAL A 181 -19.05 -9.00 -14.70
N HIS A 182 -19.98 -9.92 -14.77
CA HIS A 182 -20.27 -10.75 -15.95
C HIS A 182 -21.56 -10.23 -16.59
N PRO A 183 -21.51 -9.44 -17.68
CA PRO A 183 -22.70 -8.78 -18.21
C PRO A 183 -23.82 -9.75 -18.63
N LEU A 184 -23.48 -10.98 -19.08
CA LEU A 184 -24.47 -11.98 -19.45
C LEU A 184 -25.16 -12.66 -18.25
N SER A 185 -24.72 -12.39 -17.02
CA SER A 185 -25.40 -12.88 -15.81
C SER A 185 -26.57 -12.00 -15.36
N TYR A 186 -26.84 -10.92 -16.07
CA TYR A 186 -27.96 -10.01 -15.81
C TYR A 186 -29.10 -10.27 -16.80
N ASP A 187 -30.35 -10.20 -16.33
CA ASP A 187 -31.53 -10.46 -17.15
C ASP A 187 -31.99 -9.23 -17.95
N SER A 188 -31.48 -8.04 -17.61
CA SER A 188 -31.89 -6.79 -18.22
C SER A 188 -30.82 -5.71 -18.09
N ARG A 189 -30.96 -4.68 -18.95
CA ARG A 189 -30.13 -3.47 -18.87
C ARG A 189 -30.17 -2.87 -17.46
N ARG A 190 -29.00 -2.47 -16.98
CA ARG A 190 -28.79 -1.78 -15.71
C ARG A 190 -27.98 -0.52 -15.93
N THR A 191 -28.46 0.59 -15.43
CA THR A 191 -27.72 1.87 -15.45
C THR A 191 -27.81 2.49 -14.07
N SER A 192 -26.68 2.95 -13.55
CA SER A 192 -26.60 3.61 -12.26
C SER A 192 -25.75 4.85 -12.35
N VAL A 193 -26.20 5.93 -11.74
CA VAL A 193 -25.44 7.18 -11.60
C VAL A 193 -25.38 7.50 -10.12
N THR A 194 -24.16 7.73 -9.60
CA THR A 194 -23.94 8.13 -8.20
C THR A 194 -23.19 9.44 -8.16
N TYR A 195 -23.61 10.34 -7.31
CA TYR A 195 -22.85 11.50 -6.87
C TYR A 195 -22.70 11.47 -5.36
N ARG A 196 -21.46 11.72 -4.87
CA ARG A 196 -21.16 11.77 -3.45
C ARG A 196 -20.38 13.04 -3.14
N TYR A 197 -20.85 13.79 -2.16
CA TYR A 197 -20.13 14.88 -1.54
C TYR A 197 -19.42 14.37 -0.29
N GLU A 198 -18.18 14.80 -0.07
CA GLU A 198 -17.35 14.39 1.07
C GLU A 198 -16.81 15.61 1.81
N ARG A 199 -16.65 15.47 3.13
CA ARG A 199 -16.00 16.47 3.98
C ARG A 199 -15.15 15.77 5.03
N ASN A 200 -13.89 16.19 5.16
CA ASN A 200 -13.07 15.84 6.31
C ASN A 200 -13.50 16.69 7.51
N GLY A 201 -13.62 16.07 8.68
CA GLY A 201 -14.06 16.73 9.92
C GLY A 201 -13.03 17.67 10.52
N GLN A 202 -11.77 17.59 10.09
CA GLN A 202 -10.78 18.63 10.35
C GLN A 202 -10.86 19.71 9.27
N ASP A 203 -10.83 20.96 9.69
CA ASP A 203 -10.70 22.07 8.77
C ASP A 203 -9.29 22.06 8.14
N ALA A 204 -9.17 22.63 6.95
CA ALA A 204 -7.85 22.82 6.33
C ALA A 204 -7.05 23.83 7.14
N ASN A 205 -5.96 23.37 7.75
CA ASN A 205 -5.07 24.19 8.56
C ASN A 205 -4.02 24.97 7.73
N ILE A 206 -4.00 24.71 6.41
CA ILE A 206 -3.13 25.39 5.43
C ILE A 206 -4.00 26.34 4.61
N PRO A 207 -3.73 27.65 4.60
CA PRO A 207 -4.52 28.63 3.87
C PRO A 207 -4.60 28.34 2.38
N GLY A 208 -5.79 28.54 1.81
CA GLY A 208 -6.05 28.30 0.38
C GLY A 208 -6.36 26.85 0.00
N LEU A 209 -6.27 25.92 0.94
CA LEU A 209 -6.67 24.51 0.73
C LEU A 209 -8.04 24.23 1.36
N ASP A 210 -8.70 23.16 0.91
CA ASP A 210 -10.08 22.82 1.27
C ASP A 210 -10.16 21.43 1.91
N SER A 211 -11.16 21.23 2.76
CA SER A 211 -11.49 19.94 3.39
C SER A 211 -12.69 19.22 2.72
N ASN A 212 -13.16 19.73 1.59
CA ASN A 212 -14.30 19.19 0.86
C ASN A 212 -13.84 18.38 -0.36
N GLY A 213 -14.62 17.35 -0.69
CA GLY A 213 -14.39 16.50 -1.85
C GLY A 213 -15.68 16.08 -2.52
N ASN A 214 -15.54 15.44 -3.67
CA ASN A 214 -16.67 14.89 -4.41
C ASN A 214 -16.27 13.67 -5.22
N ARG A 215 -17.23 12.78 -5.43
CA ARG A 215 -17.10 11.61 -6.31
C ARG A 215 -18.31 11.52 -7.21
N GLY A 216 -18.08 11.04 -8.42
CA GLY A 216 -19.14 10.75 -9.37
C GLY A 216 -18.85 9.45 -10.08
N ASN A 217 -19.86 8.61 -10.29
CA ASN A 217 -19.72 7.44 -11.13
C ASN A 217 -20.94 7.21 -12.01
N LEU A 218 -20.69 6.55 -13.12
CA LEU A 218 -21.69 6.04 -14.04
C LEU A 218 -21.35 4.58 -14.33
N THR A 219 -22.32 3.69 -14.17
CA THR A 219 -22.22 2.28 -14.54
C THR A 219 -23.33 1.93 -15.52
N TYR A 220 -22.98 1.18 -16.55
CA TYR A 220 -23.90 0.69 -17.57
C TYR A 220 -23.61 -0.79 -17.83
N ILE A 221 -24.67 -1.62 -17.86
CA ILE A 221 -24.61 -3.04 -18.22
C ILE A 221 -25.81 -3.31 -19.16
N ASP A 222 -25.54 -4.02 -20.24
CA ASP A 222 -26.59 -4.42 -21.20
C ASP A 222 -26.21 -5.71 -21.95
N GLN A 223 -27.22 -6.31 -22.55
CA GLN A 223 -27.07 -7.53 -23.32
C GLN A 223 -27.64 -7.34 -24.72
N PHE A 224 -27.00 -7.95 -25.68
CA PHE A 224 -27.31 -7.85 -27.11
C PHE A 224 -27.28 -9.24 -27.75
N MET A 225 -27.76 -9.34 -28.98
CA MET A 225 -27.72 -10.54 -29.81
C MET A 225 -28.32 -11.77 -29.11
N ASP A 226 -29.57 -11.63 -28.63
CA ASP A 226 -30.26 -12.70 -27.90
C ASP A 226 -29.43 -13.23 -26.71
N ASN A 227 -28.89 -12.35 -25.91
CA ASN A 227 -28.05 -12.61 -24.73
C ASN A 227 -26.76 -13.39 -25.03
N THR A 228 -26.21 -13.32 -26.23
CA THR A 228 -24.89 -13.88 -26.57
C THR A 228 -23.75 -12.87 -26.41
N LEU A 229 -24.05 -11.56 -26.43
CA LEU A 229 -23.09 -10.49 -26.21
C LEU A 229 -23.55 -9.62 -25.04
N GLY A 230 -22.74 -9.57 -23.99
CA GLY A 230 -22.88 -8.70 -22.84
C GLY A 230 -21.82 -7.61 -22.83
N VAL A 231 -22.19 -6.39 -22.47
CA VAL A 231 -21.28 -5.25 -22.35
C VAL A 231 -21.52 -4.56 -21.03
N ALA A 232 -20.44 -4.23 -20.34
CA ALA A 232 -20.49 -3.37 -19.18
C ALA A 232 -19.39 -2.32 -19.26
N PHE A 233 -19.69 -1.09 -18.82
CA PHE A 233 -18.65 -0.10 -18.60
C PHE A 233 -18.97 0.74 -17.36
N GLY A 234 -17.90 1.21 -16.70
CA GLY A 234 -17.95 2.12 -15.57
C GLY A 234 -16.96 3.26 -15.76
N VAL A 235 -17.38 4.45 -15.38
CA VAL A 235 -16.54 5.64 -15.27
C VAL A 235 -16.68 6.17 -13.86
N ALA A 236 -15.55 6.41 -13.20
CA ALA A 236 -15.51 6.92 -11.84
C ALA A 236 -14.53 8.08 -11.71
N TYR A 237 -15.01 9.21 -11.23
CA TYR A 237 -14.19 10.33 -10.80
C TYR A 237 -14.23 10.44 -9.29
N ASN A 238 -13.08 10.63 -8.68
CA ASN A 238 -12.93 10.82 -7.24
C ASN A 238 -11.99 11.99 -6.98
N LYS A 239 -12.43 12.91 -6.11
CA LYS A 239 -11.58 13.92 -5.48
C LYS A 239 -11.86 13.91 -3.98
N SER A 240 -10.95 13.33 -3.19
CA SER A 240 -11.09 13.19 -1.74
C SER A 240 -10.06 14.03 -1.02
N PRO A 241 -10.47 14.86 -0.04
CA PRO A 241 -9.57 15.62 0.80
C PRO A 241 -9.00 14.75 1.92
N TYR A 242 -7.79 15.07 2.31
CA TYR A 242 -7.17 14.55 3.52
C TYR A 242 -6.54 15.70 4.30
N GLN A 243 -6.84 15.78 5.59
CA GLN A 243 -6.27 16.76 6.51
C GLN A 243 -5.63 16.01 7.68
N ALA A 244 -4.45 16.43 8.10
CA ALA A 244 -3.83 15.87 9.29
C ALA A 244 -3.06 16.91 10.09
N GLN A 245 -2.98 16.65 11.39
CA GLN A 245 -2.03 17.30 12.28
C GLN A 245 -1.07 16.24 12.80
N THR A 246 0.23 16.51 12.70
CA THR A 246 1.29 15.57 13.04
C THR A 246 2.18 16.10 14.15
N LYS A 247 2.70 15.18 14.96
CA LYS A 247 3.73 15.42 15.94
C LYS A 247 4.73 14.30 15.89
N GLU A 248 6.00 14.62 15.67
CA GLU A 248 7.10 13.69 15.46
C GLU A 248 8.26 14.03 16.41
N PRO A 249 8.20 13.62 17.69
CA PRO A 249 9.33 13.77 18.59
C PRO A 249 10.53 12.99 18.06
N TRP A 250 11.72 13.59 18.09
CA TRP A 250 12.93 12.90 17.66
C TRP A 250 13.34 11.79 18.64
N GLY A 251 12.83 11.83 19.88
CA GLY A 251 13.12 10.95 20.99
C GLY A 251 13.60 11.73 22.22
N TYR A 252 14.20 11.03 23.17
CA TYR A 252 14.54 11.57 24.47
C TYR A 252 16.05 11.45 24.75
N ALA A 253 16.71 12.59 24.96
CA ALA A 253 18.11 12.71 25.31
C ALA A 253 18.31 12.59 26.85
N ASP A 254 19.55 12.42 27.27
CA ASP A 254 19.91 12.63 28.67
C ASP A 254 19.69 14.11 29.03
N SER A 255 19.01 14.32 30.15
CA SER A 255 18.70 15.68 30.59
C SER A 255 19.89 16.35 31.25
N PRO A 256 20.22 17.60 30.91
CA PRO A 256 21.22 18.35 31.65
C PRO A 256 20.77 18.73 33.08
N THR A 257 19.49 18.53 33.43
CA THR A 257 18.94 18.91 34.75
C THR A 257 19.28 17.91 35.86
N GLY A 258 19.67 16.67 35.52
CA GLY A 258 20.08 15.71 36.52
C GLY A 258 20.43 14.34 35.90
N PRO A 259 21.29 13.56 36.58
CA PRO A 259 21.72 12.26 36.08
C PRO A 259 20.55 11.26 36.01
N GLY A 260 20.49 10.49 34.93
CA GLY A 260 19.46 9.49 34.67
C GLY A 260 18.10 10.04 34.21
N GLN A 261 17.93 11.36 34.24
CA GLN A 261 16.71 11.99 33.72
C GLN A 261 16.73 12.06 32.20
N LYS A 262 15.54 11.98 31.61
CA LYS A 262 15.35 12.10 30.16
C LYS A 262 14.54 13.34 29.82
N ILE A 263 14.84 13.94 28.68
CA ILE A 263 14.15 15.13 28.17
C ILE A 263 13.97 15.03 26.66
N ILE A 264 12.95 15.65 26.10
CA ILE A 264 12.74 15.63 24.66
C ILE A 264 13.98 16.22 23.93
N GLY A 265 14.54 15.46 23.00
CA GLY A 265 15.78 15.81 22.28
C GLY A 265 15.57 16.74 21.11
N GLY A 266 14.37 16.78 20.58
CA GLY A 266 13.89 17.57 19.45
C GLY A 266 12.48 17.20 19.10
N ASP A 267 11.81 17.99 18.28
CA ASP A 267 10.42 17.80 17.90
C ASP A 267 10.13 18.40 16.52
N LYS A 268 9.27 17.72 15.77
CA LYS A 268 8.70 18.21 14.53
C LYS A 268 7.18 18.19 14.64
N SER A 269 6.55 19.33 14.52
CA SER A 269 5.10 19.47 14.58
C SER A 269 4.58 20.12 13.32
N GLY A 270 3.46 19.62 12.78
CA GLY A 270 2.99 20.08 11.50
C GLY A 270 1.53 19.85 11.19
N VAL A 271 1.14 20.40 10.05
CA VAL A 271 -0.15 20.21 9.41
C VAL A 271 0.08 19.76 7.97
N GLN A 272 -0.80 18.90 7.52
CA GLN A 272 -0.82 18.37 6.16
C GLN A 272 -2.20 18.53 5.56
N SER A 273 -2.24 18.97 4.32
CA SER A 273 -3.45 18.98 3.50
C SER A 273 -3.15 18.31 2.17
N SER A 274 -3.99 17.36 1.77
CA SER A 274 -3.80 16.62 0.53
C SER A 274 -5.11 16.47 -0.21
N PHE A 275 -5.02 16.37 -1.54
CA PHE A 275 -6.10 15.93 -2.38
C PHE A 275 -5.67 14.68 -3.14
N TYR A 276 -6.55 13.72 -3.13
CA TYR A 276 -6.46 12.51 -3.92
C TYR A 276 -7.46 12.61 -5.07
N GLU A 277 -6.97 12.68 -6.30
CA GLU A 277 -7.81 12.74 -7.50
C GLU A 277 -7.60 11.49 -8.33
N ARG A 278 -8.69 10.88 -8.81
CA ARG A 278 -8.64 9.73 -9.69
C ARG A 278 -9.75 9.79 -10.73
N LEU A 279 -9.40 9.54 -11.97
CA LEU A 279 -10.34 9.25 -13.06
C LEU A 279 -10.09 7.82 -13.52
N GLY A 280 -11.07 6.94 -13.34
CA GLY A 280 -11.00 5.53 -13.70
C GLY A 280 -12.03 5.14 -14.75
N PHE A 281 -11.64 4.22 -15.64
CA PHE A 281 -12.50 3.58 -16.62
C PHE A 281 -12.33 2.08 -16.51
N LEU A 282 -13.45 1.36 -16.50
CA LEU A 282 -13.44 -0.10 -16.55
C LEU A 282 -14.47 -0.54 -17.57
N GLY A 283 -14.08 -1.41 -18.50
CA GLY A 283 -14.94 -1.99 -19.51
C GLY A 283 -14.86 -3.51 -19.47
N VAL A 284 -15.99 -4.17 -19.65
CA VAL A 284 -16.09 -5.62 -19.77
C VAL A 284 -16.95 -5.97 -20.97
N VAL A 285 -16.46 -6.89 -21.81
CA VAL A 285 -17.22 -7.49 -22.92
C VAL A 285 -17.23 -8.99 -22.71
N GLU A 286 -18.40 -9.55 -22.58
CA GLU A 286 -18.63 -10.99 -22.46
C GLU A 286 -19.32 -11.50 -23.72
N TYR A 287 -18.76 -12.48 -24.38
CA TYR A 287 -19.26 -12.99 -25.65
C TYR A 287 -19.33 -14.51 -25.67
N ARG A 288 -20.53 -15.02 -25.93
CA ARG A 288 -20.82 -16.44 -26.03
C ARG A 288 -21.42 -16.77 -27.39
N PRO A 289 -20.58 -16.79 -28.47
CA PRO A 289 -21.07 -17.04 -29.83
C PRO A 289 -21.71 -18.41 -30.04
N THR A 290 -21.30 -19.37 -29.21
CA THR A 290 -21.80 -20.75 -29.20
C THR A 290 -21.73 -21.29 -27.77
N ASP A 291 -22.43 -22.41 -27.51
CA ASP A 291 -22.34 -23.11 -26.22
C ASP A 291 -20.91 -23.58 -25.89
N SER A 292 -20.07 -23.71 -26.92
CA SER A 292 -18.70 -24.23 -26.78
C SER A 292 -17.66 -23.15 -26.59
N ILE A 293 -17.98 -21.86 -26.77
CA ILE A 293 -17.02 -20.74 -26.68
C ILE A 293 -17.60 -19.66 -25.81
N HIS A 294 -16.87 -19.31 -24.76
CA HIS A 294 -17.18 -18.23 -23.87
C HIS A 294 -15.95 -17.32 -23.70
N MET A 295 -16.06 -16.06 -24.00
CA MET A 295 -14.99 -15.07 -23.97
C MET A 295 -15.33 -13.94 -23.01
N LEU A 296 -14.36 -13.52 -22.21
CA LEU A 296 -14.45 -12.36 -21.33
C LEU A 296 -13.24 -11.47 -21.58
N LEU A 297 -13.48 -10.29 -22.14
CA LEU A 297 -12.48 -9.22 -22.30
C LEU A 297 -12.75 -8.17 -21.24
N ASP A 298 -11.77 -7.85 -20.44
CA ASP A 298 -11.80 -6.73 -19.51
C ASP A 298 -10.66 -5.76 -19.77
N ALA A 299 -10.91 -4.46 -19.61
CA ALA A 299 -9.92 -3.42 -19.75
C ALA A 299 -10.14 -2.34 -18.69
N TYR A 300 -9.06 -1.93 -18.05
CA TYR A 300 -9.04 -0.97 -16.97
C TYR A 300 -8.01 0.11 -17.21
N HIS A 301 -8.40 1.38 -16.99
CA HIS A 301 -7.52 2.55 -17.00
C HIS A 301 -7.77 3.41 -15.76
N SER A 302 -6.71 3.90 -15.13
CA SER A 302 -6.77 4.87 -14.04
C SER A 302 -5.71 5.96 -14.22
N ASP A 303 -6.13 7.21 -14.21
CA ASP A 303 -5.27 8.39 -14.04
C ASP A 303 -5.45 8.90 -12.61
N PHE A 304 -4.37 8.87 -11.85
CA PHE A 304 -4.33 9.13 -10.43
C PHE A 304 -3.37 10.26 -10.10
N LYS A 305 -3.78 11.16 -9.19
CA LYS A 305 -2.96 12.24 -8.68
C LYS A 305 -3.14 12.36 -7.18
N GLU A 306 -2.04 12.52 -6.46
CA GLU A 306 -2.02 12.94 -5.07
C GLU A 306 -1.23 14.24 -4.98
N LEU A 307 -1.88 15.30 -4.52
CA LEU A 307 -1.28 16.61 -4.29
C LEU A 307 -1.24 16.83 -2.80
N GLN A 308 -0.03 16.90 -2.24
CA GLN A 308 0.18 17.01 -0.80
C GLN A 308 0.98 18.26 -0.47
N THR A 309 0.45 19.08 0.43
CA THR A 309 1.16 20.20 1.03
C THR A 309 1.35 19.95 2.52
N ILE A 310 2.58 20.09 2.99
CA ILE A 310 2.95 19.92 4.40
C ILE A 310 3.62 21.19 4.88
N GLN A 311 3.18 21.71 6.02
CA GLN A 311 3.82 22.85 6.69
C GLN A 311 4.11 22.46 8.14
N ARG A 312 5.39 22.58 8.53
CA ARG A 312 5.87 22.11 9.83
C ARG A 312 6.84 23.10 10.45
N VAL A 313 6.97 23.01 11.76
CA VAL A 313 8.09 23.60 12.51
C VAL A 313 8.89 22.49 13.16
N GLU A 314 10.18 22.58 13.08
CA GLU A 314 11.13 21.62 13.63
C GLU A 314 12.08 22.33 14.58
N TYR A 315 12.16 21.81 15.81
CA TYR A 315 13.02 22.31 16.87
C TYR A 315 14.08 21.27 17.20
N GLY A 316 15.35 21.61 16.99
CA GLY A 316 16.46 20.82 17.48
C GLY A 316 16.87 21.28 18.87
N THR A 317 16.30 20.73 19.93
CA THR A 317 16.63 21.09 21.30
C THR A 317 17.99 20.50 21.74
N ILE A 318 18.04 19.58 22.68
CA ILE A 318 19.28 18.98 23.21
C ILE A 318 20.09 18.23 22.14
N TRP A 319 19.46 17.59 21.17
CA TRP A 319 20.21 16.87 20.14
C TRP A 319 20.85 17.77 19.09
N ALA A 320 20.30 18.95 18.85
CA ALA A 320 20.97 19.92 18.00
C ALA A 320 22.08 20.67 18.74
N ASN A 321 21.90 20.91 20.04
CA ASN A 321 22.91 21.50 20.90
C ASN A 321 22.86 20.85 22.29
N PRO A 322 23.74 19.87 22.59
CA PRO A 322 23.77 19.19 23.88
C PRO A 322 24.03 20.09 25.08
N THR A 323 24.51 21.32 24.85
CA THR A 323 24.76 22.33 25.90
C THR A 323 23.60 23.30 26.11
N THR A 324 22.47 23.08 25.39
CA THR A 324 21.27 23.93 25.55
C THR A 324 20.86 24.01 27.04
N PRO A 325 20.85 25.21 27.66
CA PRO A 325 20.46 25.31 29.06
C PRO A 325 18.97 24.97 29.23
N VAL A 326 18.65 24.29 30.32
CA VAL A 326 17.25 24.03 30.71
C VAL A 326 16.98 24.68 32.06
N THR A 327 16.01 25.58 32.09
CA THR A 327 15.58 26.28 33.31
C THR A 327 14.19 25.84 33.72
N ASN A 328 13.88 26.06 35.00
CA ASN A 328 12.60 25.72 35.61
C ASN A 328 12.12 24.27 35.32
N PRO A 329 12.98 23.24 35.49
CA PRO A 329 12.56 21.90 35.27
C PRO A 329 11.44 21.52 36.23
N GLY A 330 10.34 20.93 35.68
CA GLY A 330 9.21 20.47 36.46
C GLY A 330 9.40 19.08 37.05
N ALA A 331 8.29 18.47 37.43
CA ALA A 331 8.30 17.11 37.97
C ALA A 331 8.80 16.08 36.95
N LEU A 332 9.27 14.96 37.46
CA LEU A 332 9.55 13.78 36.67
C LEU A 332 8.31 12.87 36.59
N ASP A 333 8.13 12.18 35.49
CA ASP A 333 7.19 11.07 35.40
C ASP A 333 7.79 9.77 36.01
N GLN A 334 7.01 8.70 36.03
CA GLN A 334 7.43 7.38 36.50
C GLN A 334 8.60 6.77 35.72
N ASN A 335 9.00 7.37 34.62
CA ASN A 335 10.07 6.94 33.71
C ASN A 335 11.24 7.93 33.69
N ASP A 336 11.37 8.76 34.70
CA ASP A 336 12.42 9.76 34.86
C ASP A 336 12.45 10.82 33.72
N ARG A 337 11.31 11.07 33.01
CA ARG A 337 11.22 12.14 32.03
C ARG A 337 10.84 13.46 32.72
N VAL A 338 11.54 14.52 32.36
CA VAL A 338 11.22 15.89 32.76
C VAL A 338 9.94 16.33 32.05
N LEU A 339 8.88 16.63 32.81
CA LEU A 339 7.54 16.90 32.25
C LEU A 339 7.35 18.34 31.81
N SER A 340 8.15 19.28 32.28
CA SER A 340 8.07 20.68 31.87
C SER A 340 9.40 21.41 32.14
N GLY A 341 9.56 22.59 31.52
CA GLY A 341 10.73 23.42 31.64
C GLY A 341 10.83 24.42 30.51
N THR A 342 11.98 25.07 30.41
CA THR A 342 12.29 25.98 29.31
C THR A 342 13.69 25.65 28.79
N PHE A 343 13.79 25.34 27.50
CA PHE A 343 15.06 25.34 26.78
C PHE A 343 15.42 26.78 26.45
N ASN A 344 16.56 27.24 26.92
CA ASN A 344 17.01 28.59 26.67
C ASN A 344 18.03 28.61 25.53
N ASP A 345 18.04 29.71 24.77
CA ASP A 345 19.00 29.91 23.68
C ASP A 345 19.04 28.77 22.64
N VAL A 346 17.88 28.20 22.28
CA VAL A 346 17.78 27.23 21.21
C VAL A 346 18.26 27.85 19.90
N PRO A 347 19.28 27.31 19.22
CA PRO A 347 20.01 28.05 18.18
C PRO A 347 19.23 28.24 16.89
N PHE A 348 18.22 27.40 16.61
CA PHE A 348 17.39 27.51 15.41
C PHE A 348 16.09 26.73 15.52
N ALA A 349 15.10 27.14 14.73
CA ALA A 349 13.98 26.33 14.31
C ALA A 349 13.90 26.33 12.79
N VAL A 350 13.47 25.23 12.21
CA VAL A 350 13.27 25.11 10.77
C VAL A 350 11.78 25.11 10.46
N ILE A 351 11.38 26.02 9.58
CA ILE A 351 10.04 26.03 9.00
C ILE A 351 10.10 25.31 7.67
N GLU A 352 9.36 24.20 7.56
CA GLU A 352 9.30 23.36 6.36
C GLU A 352 8.03 23.67 5.58
N ASN A 353 8.16 23.89 4.28
CA ASN A 353 7.06 23.93 3.33
C ASN A 353 7.35 22.89 2.24
N TYR A 354 6.65 21.75 2.31
CA TYR A 354 6.86 20.61 1.43
C TYR A 354 5.66 20.43 0.52
N ASN A 355 5.93 20.10 -0.72
CA ASN A 355 4.95 19.66 -1.70
C ASN A 355 5.38 18.31 -2.25
N ASN A 356 4.54 17.32 -2.07
CA ASN A 356 4.72 15.98 -2.60
C ASN A 356 3.58 15.70 -3.58
N ASP A 357 3.89 15.82 -4.85
CA ASP A 357 2.93 15.55 -5.92
C ASP A 357 3.25 14.20 -6.53
N ARG A 358 2.27 13.32 -6.57
CA ARG A 358 2.36 12.03 -7.25
C ARG A 358 1.37 12.00 -8.40
N LYS A 359 1.82 11.52 -9.55
CA LYS A 359 0.96 11.20 -10.69
C LYS A 359 1.24 9.78 -11.12
N ALA A 360 0.19 8.99 -11.27
CA ALA A 360 0.33 7.62 -11.72
C ALA A 360 -0.77 7.25 -12.72
N LYS A 361 -0.39 6.45 -13.71
CA LYS A 361 -1.31 5.83 -14.66
C LYS A 361 -1.23 4.33 -14.54
N ILE A 362 -2.37 3.69 -14.53
CA ILE A 362 -2.49 2.23 -14.51
C ILE A 362 -3.31 1.83 -15.72
N ASP A 363 -2.77 0.93 -16.53
CA ASP A 363 -3.45 0.31 -17.66
C ASP A 363 -3.43 -1.21 -17.48
N SER A 364 -4.58 -1.85 -17.65
CA SER A 364 -4.70 -3.32 -17.63
C SER A 364 -5.69 -3.78 -18.66
N ILE A 365 -5.37 -4.86 -19.36
CA ILE A 365 -6.26 -5.54 -20.30
C ILE A 365 -6.08 -7.05 -20.16
N GLY A 366 -7.19 -7.76 -20.17
CA GLY A 366 -7.19 -9.23 -20.10
C GLY A 366 -8.26 -9.84 -20.99
N LEU A 367 -7.91 -10.94 -21.63
CA LEU A 367 -8.82 -11.77 -22.42
C LEU A 367 -8.79 -13.19 -21.86
N ASN A 368 -9.91 -13.62 -21.31
CA ASN A 368 -10.14 -15.00 -20.90
C ASN A 368 -11.07 -15.68 -21.92
N THR A 369 -10.74 -16.90 -22.32
CA THR A 369 -11.57 -17.68 -23.25
C THR A 369 -11.67 -19.11 -22.78
N ASP A 370 -12.90 -19.58 -22.59
CA ASP A 370 -13.23 -20.97 -22.33
C ASP A 370 -13.71 -21.67 -23.60
N PHE A 371 -13.12 -22.82 -23.86
CA PHE A 371 -13.49 -23.72 -24.97
C PHE A 371 -13.99 -25.03 -24.40
N THR A 372 -15.28 -25.33 -24.53
CA THR A 372 -15.85 -26.65 -24.27
C THR A 372 -15.60 -27.55 -25.47
N LEU A 373 -14.51 -28.31 -25.44
CA LEU A 373 -14.11 -29.19 -26.55
C LEU A 373 -14.97 -30.43 -26.67
N SER A 374 -15.51 -30.90 -25.55
CA SER A 374 -16.46 -32.00 -25.45
C SER A 374 -17.17 -31.94 -24.08
N GLU A 375 -18.11 -32.87 -23.85
CA GLU A 375 -18.78 -32.98 -22.52
C GLU A 375 -17.81 -33.16 -21.36
N THR A 376 -16.62 -33.69 -21.61
CA THR A 376 -15.62 -33.98 -20.58
C THR A 376 -14.37 -33.13 -20.66
N TRP A 377 -14.13 -32.38 -21.74
CA TRP A 377 -12.94 -31.56 -21.88
C TRP A 377 -13.26 -30.06 -22.00
N ASN A 378 -12.65 -29.26 -21.13
CA ASN A 378 -12.63 -27.82 -21.21
C ASN A 378 -11.18 -27.35 -21.35
N LEU A 379 -10.95 -26.35 -22.21
CA LEU A 379 -9.68 -25.61 -22.33
C LEU A 379 -9.94 -24.16 -22.02
N ASN A 380 -9.16 -23.59 -21.10
CA ASN A 380 -9.16 -22.16 -20.80
C ASN A 380 -7.84 -21.53 -21.26
N ALA A 381 -7.92 -20.39 -21.93
CA ALA A 381 -6.80 -19.57 -22.34
C ALA A 381 -6.99 -18.15 -21.79
N ASP A 382 -5.97 -17.62 -21.11
CA ASP A 382 -5.98 -16.28 -20.53
C ASP A 382 -4.74 -15.50 -20.95
N LEU A 383 -4.95 -14.31 -21.49
CA LEU A 383 -3.91 -13.37 -21.89
C LEU A 383 -4.08 -12.10 -21.09
N SER A 384 -2.99 -11.57 -20.56
CA SER A 384 -3.04 -10.32 -19.81
C SER A 384 -1.84 -9.41 -20.01
N TYR A 385 -2.12 -8.12 -19.91
CA TYR A 385 -1.14 -7.05 -19.90
C TYR A 385 -1.51 -6.06 -18.81
N SER A 386 -0.55 -5.65 -18.00
CA SER A 386 -0.73 -4.59 -17.00
C SER A 386 0.50 -3.71 -16.98
N LYS A 387 0.29 -2.39 -16.90
CA LYS A 387 1.36 -1.39 -16.88
C LYS A 387 1.04 -0.28 -15.90
N VAL A 388 2.08 0.20 -15.22
CA VAL A 388 2.04 1.40 -14.38
C VAL A 388 3.15 2.35 -14.80
N GLU A 389 2.82 3.63 -14.88
CA GLU A 389 3.74 4.76 -14.97
C GLU A 389 3.47 5.70 -13.82
N ARG A 390 4.47 5.97 -12.98
CA ARG A 390 4.39 6.89 -11.85
C ARG A 390 5.50 7.91 -11.92
N ASP A 391 5.15 9.18 -11.71
CA ASP A 391 6.05 10.34 -11.64
C ASP A 391 5.73 11.10 -10.35
N ASP A 392 6.72 11.24 -9.46
CA ASP A 392 6.61 12.00 -8.23
C ASP A 392 7.44 13.28 -8.33
N LEU A 393 6.91 14.38 -7.82
CA LEU A 393 7.67 15.57 -7.44
C LEU A 393 7.70 15.65 -5.91
N ARG A 394 8.89 15.62 -5.33
CA ARG A 394 9.12 15.86 -3.91
C ARG A 394 9.89 17.15 -3.77
N LEU A 395 9.20 18.21 -3.40
CA LEU A 395 9.79 19.52 -3.18
C LEU A 395 9.81 19.80 -1.67
N GLU A 396 11.00 19.74 -1.09
CA GLU A 396 11.23 20.07 0.30
C GLU A 396 11.98 21.41 0.39
N SER A 397 11.31 22.42 0.91
CA SER A 397 11.88 23.74 1.08
C SER A 397 11.86 24.17 2.52
N THR A 398 12.88 24.91 2.93
CA THR A 398 13.10 25.32 4.32
C THR A 398 13.26 26.83 4.46
N ALA A 399 12.88 27.33 5.64
CA ALA A 399 12.99 28.74 6.05
C ALA A 399 13.30 28.82 7.56
N GLY A 400 13.74 29.98 8.04
CA GLY A 400 13.97 30.19 9.45
C GLY A 400 14.29 31.65 9.80
N VAL A 401 14.56 31.93 11.07
CA VAL A 401 14.84 33.29 11.62
C VAL A 401 16.34 33.56 11.78
N GLY A 402 17.17 32.83 11.10
CA GLY A 402 18.63 32.94 11.13
C GLY A 402 19.24 31.70 10.48
N LYS A 403 20.56 31.68 10.43
CA LYS A 403 21.31 30.53 9.92
C LYS A 403 22.57 30.34 10.75
N VAL A 404 22.78 29.13 11.25
CA VAL A 404 23.98 28.81 12.02
C VAL A 404 25.24 29.08 11.21
N GLY A 405 26.17 29.90 11.80
CA GLY A 405 27.45 30.20 11.17
C GLY A 405 27.42 31.24 10.04
N ASP A 406 26.28 31.89 9.77
CA ASP A 406 26.16 32.93 8.76
C ASP A 406 26.14 34.34 9.40
N ALA A 407 27.23 35.10 9.23
CA ALA A 407 27.33 36.44 9.75
C ALA A 407 26.38 37.46 9.09
N GLY A 408 25.97 37.19 7.85
CA GLY A 408 25.01 38.04 7.10
C GLY A 408 23.54 37.78 7.48
N PHE A 409 23.27 36.64 8.10
CA PHE A 409 21.97 36.24 8.62
C PHE A 409 22.22 35.54 9.97
N PRO A 410 22.53 36.29 11.04
CA PRO A 410 22.88 35.70 12.32
C PRO A 410 21.73 34.89 12.89
N THR A 411 22.07 33.83 13.59
CA THR A 411 21.10 32.99 14.28
C THR A 411 20.39 33.78 15.37
N VAL A 412 19.07 33.78 15.36
CA VAL A 412 18.23 34.28 16.44
C VAL A 412 17.93 33.10 17.34
N THR A 413 18.34 33.16 18.60
CA THR A 413 18.01 32.10 19.58
C THR A 413 16.58 32.25 20.09
N ASP A 414 15.97 31.12 20.47
CA ASP A 414 14.61 31.07 20.98
C ASP A 414 14.58 30.42 22.37
N ASP A 415 13.77 30.97 23.24
CA ASP A 415 13.42 30.31 24.50
C ASP A 415 12.15 29.51 24.33
N ILE A 416 12.26 28.18 24.41
CA ILE A 416 11.17 27.27 24.13
C ILE A 416 10.72 26.61 25.42
N SER A 417 9.56 27.02 25.92
CA SER A 417 8.91 26.33 27.04
C SER A 417 8.30 25.01 26.57
N PHE A 418 8.40 23.98 27.39
CA PHE A 418 7.77 22.70 27.09
C PHE A 418 6.93 22.17 28.25
N THR A 419 5.86 21.45 27.90
CA THR A 419 4.97 20.82 28.89
C THR A 419 4.47 19.50 28.31
N THR A 420 4.60 18.42 29.05
CA THR A 420 4.06 17.12 28.71
C THR A 420 2.66 16.97 29.33
N GLY A 421 1.67 16.76 28.47
CA GLY A 421 0.27 16.55 28.87
C GLY A 421 0.04 15.17 29.48
N PRO A 422 -1.17 14.94 30.05
CA PRO A 422 -1.58 13.64 30.58
C PRO A 422 -1.59 12.51 29.53
N ASP A 423 -1.67 12.88 28.27
CA ASP A 423 -1.62 12.01 27.09
C ASP A 423 -0.20 11.60 26.68
N GLY A 424 0.83 11.99 27.47
CA GLY A 424 2.24 11.70 27.22
C GLY A 424 2.90 12.53 26.12
N ARG A 425 2.17 13.48 25.50
CA ARG A 425 2.71 14.34 24.44
C ARG A 425 3.33 15.59 25.04
N THR A 426 4.54 15.92 24.57
CA THR A 426 5.23 17.14 24.95
C THR A 426 4.92 18.25 23.95
N TYR A 427 4.39 19.38 24.41
CA TYR A 427 4.11 20.57 23.62
C TYR A 427 5.21 21.59 23.85
N LEU A 428 5.75 22.12 22.76
CA LEU A 428 6.80 23.13 22.72
C LEU A 428 6.16 24.49 22.41
N THR A 429 6.48 25.53 23.22
CA THR A 429 5.95 26.88 23.05
C THR A 429 7.11 27.84 22.93
N PRO A 430 7.45 28.30 21.70
CA PRO A 430 8.53 29.23 21.45
C PRO A 430 8.14 30.65 21.80
N THR A 431 9.15 31.53 21.96
CA THR A 431 8.99 32.97 22.11
C THR A 431 9.09 33.73 20.79
N VAL A 432 9.79 33.15 19.83
CA VAL A 432 9.95 33.70 18.47
C VAL A 432 8.64 33.61 17.68
N ASN A 433 8.32 34.67 16.94
CA ASN A 433 7.15 34.73 16.08
C ASN A 433 7.47 34.15 14.68
N TYR A 434 7.13 32.86 14.43
CA TYR A 434 7.35 32.19 13.17
C TYR A 434 6.28 32.50 12.11
N SER A 435 5.33 33.38 12.38
CA SER A 435 4.34 33.88 11.41
C SER A 435 4.73 35.16 10.70
N ASP A 436 5.92 35.72 11.02
CA ASP A 436 6.41 36.98 10.46
C ASP A 436 7.30 36.76 9.23
N TYR A 437 6.80 37.10 8.04
CA TYR A 437 7.54 37.02 6.78
C TYR A 437 8.75 37.95 6.70
N GLY A 438 8.88 38.94 7.57
CA GLY A 438 10.06 39.77 7.64
C GLY A 438 11.20 39.13 8.41
N ALA A 439 10.87 38.36 9.43
CA ALA A 439 11.82 37.64 10.26
C ALA A 439 12.16 36.24 9.70
N VAL A 440 11.17 35.51 9.26
CA VAL A 440 11.35 34.13 8.72
C VAL A 440 11.66 34.18 7.22
N GLN A 441 12.84 33.77 6.85
CA GLN A 441 13.35 33.81 5.47
C GLN A 441 13.74 32.44 4.96
N LEU A 442 13.64 32.23 3.63
CA LEU A 442 14.13 31.05 2.96
C LEU A 442 15.63 30.88 3.23
N SER A 443 16.01 29.72 3.77
CA SER A 443 17.39 29.44 4.19
C SER A 443 17.53 27.96 4.59
N ASP A 444 18.74 27.56 5.00
CA ASP A 444 19.03 26.30 5.70
C ASP A 444 19.43 26.64 7.15
N PRO A 445 18.47 26.85 8.08
CA PRO A 445 18.76 27.33 9.41
C PRO A 445 19.66 26.41 10.23
N GLY A 446 19.45 25.12 10.11
CA GLY A 446 20.21 24.07 10.80
C GLY A 446 21.57 23.76 10.16
N SER A 447 21.89 24.34 9.02
CA SER A 447 23.07 24.00 8.21
C SER A 447 23.19 22.51 7.88
N TRP A 448 22.07 21.82 7.78
CA TRP A 448 22.02 20.37 7.47
C TRP A 448 22.57 20.06 6.09
N GLY A 449 22.55 21.02 5.19
CA GLY A 449 23.18 20.95 3.88
C GLY A 449 24.70 21.04 3.89
N GLY A 450 25.37 20.80 5.02
CA GLY A 450 26.81 20.84 5.10
C GLY A 450 27.39 22.28 5.06
N GLY A 451 26.68 23.30 5.55
CA GLY A 451 27.07 24.71 5.50
C GLY A 451 26.85 25.35 4.13
N THR A 452 26.21 24.67 3.21
CA THR A 452 25.92 25.18 1.85
C THR A 452 24.76 26.20 1.88
N ARG A 453 24.67 27.02 0.84
CA ARG A 453 23.64 28.07 0.71
C ARG A 453 22.36 27.56 0.04
N ARG A 454 21.90 26.38 0.43
CA ARG A 454 20.68 25.78 -0.07
C ARG A 454 19.46 26.10 0.82
N SER A 455 18.27 26.11 0.26
CA SER A 455 17.02 26.22 1.02
C SER A 455 16.07 25.05 0.75
N GLY A 456 16.62 23.89 0.48
CA GLY A 456 15.86 22.67 0.24
C GLY A 456 16.41 21.77 -0.87
N PHE A 457 15.60 20.82 -1.29
CA PHE A 457 15.90 19.92 -2.40
C PHE A 457 14.65 19.50 -3.16
N ILE A 458 14.86 18.95 -4.36
CA ILE A 458 13.84 18.35 -5.21
C ILE A 458 14.23 16.92 -5.50
N GLY A 459 13.29 16.00 -5.33
CA GLY A 459 13.36 14.64 -5.83
C GLY A 459 12.33 14.38 -6.92
N HIS A 460 12.73 13.69 -7.98
CA HIS A 460 11.85 13.22 -9.06
C HIS A 460 12.04 11.73 -9.28
N PRO A 461 11.50 10.85 -8.43
CA PRO A 461 11.51 9.43 -8.72
C PRO A 461 10.42 9.07 -9.73
N GLU A 462 10.83 8.40 -10.81
CA GLU A 462 9.94 7.77 -11.78
C GLU A 462 9.90 6.26 -11.54
N ILE A 463 8.70 5.65 -11.60
CA ILE A 463 8.51 4.21 -11.52
C ILE A 463 7.75 3.73 -12.74
N ASN A 464 8.31 2.72 -13.40
CA ASN A 464 7.68 2.01 -14.49
C ASN A 464 7.58 0.53 -14.13
N ASP A 465 6.39 -0.07 -14.21
CA ASP A 465 6.13 -1.48 -13.92
C ASP A 465 5.29 -2.07 -15.06
N GLU A 466 5.74 -3.15 -15.66
CA GLU A 466 5.07 -3.80 -16.79
C GLU A 466 5.02 -5.31 -16.57
N ILE A 467 3.84 -5.91 -16.76
CA ILE A 467 3.59 -7.35 -16.68
C ILE A 467 2.89 -7.83 -17.95
N LYS A 468 3.38 -8.92 -18.52
CA LYS A 468 2.74 -9.65 -19.61
C LYS A 468 2.60 -11.10 -19.20
N ALA A 469 1.41 -11.68 -19.34
CA ALA A 469 1.22 -13.07 -18.97
C ALA A 469 0.30 -13.82 -19.95
N ILE A 470 0.55 -15.13 -20.05
CA ILE A 470 -0.29 -16.11 -20.75
C ILE A 470 -0.50 -17.32 -19.86
N ARG A 471 -1.73 -17.75 -19.70
CA ARG A 471 -2.11 -18.97 -18.98
C ARG A 471 -2.95 -19.86 -19.87
N LEU A 472 -2.62 -21.13 -19.88
CA LEU A 472 -3.38 -22.20 -20.54
C LEU A 472 -3.72 -23.25 -19.50
N THR A 473 -4.99 -23.66 -19.44
CA THR A 473 -5.48 -24.68 -18.52
C THR A 473 -6.38 -25.66 -19.29
N ALA A 474 -6.13 -26.92 -19.13
CA ALA A 474 -7.01 -27.96 -19.62
C ALA A 474 -7.59 -28.75 -18.46
N THR A 475 -8.90 -28.95 -18.47
CA THR A 475 -9.65 -29.68 -17.45
C THR A 475 -10.39 -30.83 -18.07
N LYS A 476 -10.22 -32.01 -17.52
CA LYS A 476 -10.97 -33.23 -17.87
C LYS A 476 -11.91 -33.59 -16.73
N LYS A 477 -13.21 -33.61 -17.01
CA LYS A 477 -14.23 -34.13 -16.10
C LYS A 477 -14.20 -35.65 -16.14
N LEU A 478 -14.32 -36.26 -14.98
CA LEU A 478 -14.28 -37.71 -14.78
C LEU A 478 -15.52 -38.13 -13.97
N GLU A 479 -15.86 -39.43 -14.05
CA GLU A 479 -16.87 -40.01 -13.18
C GLU A 479 -16.20 -40.76 -12.01
N GLY A 480 -16.80 -40.67 -10.81
CA GLY A 480 -16.39 -41.41 -9.64
C GLY A 480 -15.68 -40.53 -8.62
N PHE A 481 -14.90 -41.11 -7.75
CA PHE A 481 -14.19 -40.48 -6.62
C PHE A 481 -13.32 -39.26 -7.03
N VAL A 482 -12.67 -39.31 -8.16
CA VAL A 482 -12.03 -38.17 -8.83
C VAL A 482 -13.04 -37.63 -9.85
N ASN A 483 -13.52 -36.42 -9.64
CA ASN A 483 -14.50 -35.79 -10.52
C ASN A 483 -13.87 -34.95 -11.62
N GLU A 484 -12.63 -34.50 -11.44
CA GLU A 484 -11.89 -33.76 -12.47
C GLU A 484 -10.37 -33.87 -12.31
N VAL A 485 -9.66 -33.68 -13.41
CA VAL A 485 -8.21 -33.44 -13.43
C VAL A 485 -7.95 -32.22 -14.27
N SER A 486 -7.27 -31.24 -13.67
CA SER A 486 -6.85 -30.01 -14.35
C SER A 486 -5.33 -29.94 -14.39
N PHE A 487 -4.78 -29.45 -15.49
CA PHE A 487 -3.37 -29.15 -15.64
C PHE A 487 -3.21 -27.88 -16.46
N GLY A 488 -2.19 -27.12 -16.15
CA GLY A 488 -1.97 -25.86 -16.85
C GLY A 488 -0.56 -25.32 -16.69
N VAL A 489 -0.31 -24.30 -17.51
CA VAL A 489 0.92 -23.52 -17.51
C VAL A 489 0.57 -22.05 -17.52
N ASN A 490 1.27 -21.27 -16.70
CA ASN A 490 1.26 -19.82 -16.72
C ASN A 490 2.69 -19.33 -16.95
N TYR A 491 2.88 -18.41 -17.91
CA TYR A 491 4.13 -17.69 -18.11
C TYR A 491 3.88 -16.21 -17.91
N ALA A 492 4.69 -15.57 -17.07
CA ALA A 492 4.64 -14.13 -16.83
C ALA A 492 6.03 -13.52 -16.95
N ASP A 493 6.11 -12.37 -17.62
CA ASP A 493 7.31 -11.54 -17.76
C ASP A 493 7.02 -10.16 -17.16
N ARG A 494 7.78 -9.80 -16.11
CA ARG A 494 7.64 -8.52 -15.40
C ARG A 494 8.96 -7.77 -15.41
N THR A 495 8.88 -6.49 -15.70
CA THR A 495 10.01 -5.56 -15.52
C THR A 495 9.52 -4.35 -14.74
N LYS A 496 10.21 -4.07 -13.63
CA LYS A 496 9.96 -2.87 -12.83
C LYS A 496 11.24 -2.06 -12.71
N GLN A 497 11.12 -0.75 -12.94
CA GLN A 497 12.23 0.19 -12.94
C GLN A 497 11.89 1.38 -12.05
N LYS A 498 12.89 1.85 -11.32
CA LYS A 498 12.89 3.11 -10.59
C LYS A 498 14.07 3.95 -11.03
N ASP A 499 13.79 5.14 -11.48
CA ASP A 499 14.76 6.16 -11.87
C ASP A 499 14.59 7.36 -10.93
N PRO A 500 15.43 7.49 -9.89
CA PRO A 500 15.42 8.65 -9.02
C PRO A 500 16.21 9.80 -9.66
N PHE A 501 15.86 11.00 -9.28
CA PHE A 501 16.60 12.19 -9.64
C PHE A 501 16.54 13.18 -8.47
N GLN A 502 17.70 13.70 -8.05
CA GLN A 502 17.78 14.67 -6.95
C GLN A 502 18.53 15.93 -7.35
N SER A 503 17.98 17.09 -7.00
CA SER A 503 18.63 18.40 -7.12
C SER A 503 18.55 19.17 -5.81
N LEU A 504 19.58 19.92 -5.50
CA LEU A 504 19.62 20.87 -4.40
C LEU A 504 19.09 22.23 -4.86
N LEU A 505 18.34 22.91 -4.00
CA LEU A 505 17.73 24.21 -4.28
C LEU A 505 18.61 25.33 -3.74
N TYR A 506 19.16 26.14 -4.62
CA TYR A 506 19.93 27.32 -4.27
C TYR A 506 19.12 28.59 -4.46
N LEU A 507 19.35 29.58 -3.55
CA LEU A 507 18.74 30.88 -3.63
C LEU A 507 19.38 31.75 -4.73
N PRO A 508 18.63 32.71 -5.31
CA PRO A 508 19.15 33.61 -6.33
C PRO A 508 20.41 34.34 -5.89
N GLY A 509 21.41 34.42 -6.79
CA GLY A 509 22.68 35.10 -6.46
C GLY A 509 23.54 34.37 -5.43
N ASN A 510 23.26 33.10 -5.17
CA ASN A 510 24.03 32.28 -4.21
C ASN A 510 24.10 32.90 -2.81
N VAL A 511 23.01 33.55 -2.36
CA VAL A 511 22.90 34.10 -1.01
C VAL A 511 22.50 33.01 -0.01
N SER A 512 22.72 33.22 1.28
CA SER A 512 22.40 32.27 2.34
C SER A 512 20.92 32.34 2.78
N HIS A 513 20.26 33.46 2.51
CA HIS A 513 18.86 33.69 2.90
C HIS A 513 18.16 34.64 1.93
N ALA A 514 16.83 34.57 1.87
CA ALA A 514 16.00 35.46 1.05
C ALA A 514 14.59 35.57 1.64
N ILE A 515 14.02 36.78 1.58
CA ILE A 515 12.62 36.99 1.95
C ILE A 515 11.71 36.28 0.94
N VAL A 516 10.65 35.63 1.42
CA VAL A 516 9.61 35.06 0.56
C VAL A 516 8.93 36.19 -0.21
N PRO A 517 9.00 36.22 -1.56
CA PRO A 517 8.37 37.27 -2.34
C PRO A 517 6.85 37.32 -2.09
N GLU A 518 6.27 38.52 -2.01
CA GLU A 518 4.90 38.74 -1.59
C GLU A 518 3.88 37.97 -2.46
N ALA A 519 4.13 37.86 -3.75
CA ALA A 519 3.27 37.14 -4.70
C ALA A 519 3.14 35.64 -4.40
N TYR A 520 4.06 35.05 -3.63
CA TYR A 520 4.08 33.62 -3.26
C TYR A 520 3.74 33.37 -1.78
N ARG A 521 3.37 34.39 -1.03
CA ARG A 521 2.92 34.22 0.36
C ARG A 521 1.50 33.67 0.38
N THR A 522 1.28 32.50 1.00
CA THR A 522 -0.03 31.86 1.08
C THR A 522 -0.78 32.15 2.36
N GLY A 523 -0.15 32.79 3.33
CA GLY A 523 -0.70 33.05 4.66
C GLY A 523 0.00 32.24 5.73
N VAL A 524 -0.66 32.05 6.87
CA VAL A 524 -0.10 31.39 8.05
C VAL A 524 -0.82 30.07 8.28
N ALA A 525 -0.09 28.99 8.33
CA ALA A 525 -0.61 27.70 8.74
C ALA A 525 -0.73 27.64 10.26
N SER A 526 -1.81 27.01 10.73
CA SER A 526 -2.08 26.88 12.16
C SER A 526 -2.37 25.43 12.51
N GLY A 527 -1.95 24.99 13.69
CA GLY A 527 -2.20 23.62 14.16
C GLY A 527 -2.05 23.55 15.68
N SER A 528 -2.89 22.75 16.31
CA SER A 528 -2.91 22.59 17.77
C SER A 528 -1.60 22.03 18.33
N PHE A 529 -0.80 21.38 17.51
CA PHE A 529 0.46 20.78 17.93
C PHE A 529 1.67 21.70 17.75
N PHE A 530 1.53 22.83 17.07
CA PHE A 530 2.64 23.76 16.91
C PHE A 530 3.12 24.39 18.23
N GLY A 531 2.24 24.48 19.22
CA GLY A 531 2.51 25.26 20.43
C GLY A 531 2.61 26.77 20.19
N LEU A 532 2.30 27.23 18.99
CA LEU A 532 2.38 28.59 18.49
C LEU A 532 1.00 29.23 18.48
N SER A 533 0.84 30.37 19.15
CA SER A 533 -0.42 31.13 19.11
C SER A 533 -0.72 31.71 17.72
N ASN A 534 0.32 31.96 16.90
CA ASN A 534 0.22 32.65 15.62
C ASN A 534 0.49 31.77 14.41
N GLY A 535 0.89 30.50 14.62
CA GLY A 535 1.24 29.55 13.53
C GLY A 535 2.58 29.83 12.85
N VAL A 536 2.76 29.28 11.65
CA VAL A 536 3.99 29.40 10.85
C VAL A 536 3.69 29.96 9.47
N ILE A 537 4.65 30.71 8.86
CA ILE A 537 4.48 31.22 7.50
C ILE A 537 4.29 30.05 6.51
N GLY A 538 3.38 30.26 5.55
CA GLY A 538 3.21 29.39 4.39
C GLY A 538 3.57 30.13 3.10
N TYR A 539 4.09 29.40 2.12
CA TYR A 539 4.36 29.94 0.79
C TYR A 539 4.17 28.90 -0.31
N ASP A 540 3.86 29.39 -1.51
CA ASP A 540 3.73 28.56 -2.71
C ASP A 540 5.10 28.15 -3.23
N ALA A 541 5.62 27.05 -2.70
CA ALA A 541 6.92 26.52 -3.07
C ALA A 541 6.95 26.05 -4.55
N ILE A 542 5.84 25.48 -5.05
CA ILE A 542 5.71 25.09 -6.46
C ILE A 542 5.75 26.33 -7.37
N GLY A 543 5.06 27.39 -7.02
CA GLY A 543 5.11 28.67 -7.73
C GLY A 543 6.50 29.28 -7.77
N LEU A 544 7.21 29.27 -6.62
CA LEU A 544 8.61 29.71 -6.55
C LEU A 544 9.54 28.88 -7.45
N LEU A 545 9.36 27.57 -7.47
CA LEU A 545 10.13 26.68 -8.37
C LEU A 545 9.86 27.02 -9.84
N HIS A 546 8.62 27.10 -10.24
CA HIS A 546 8.22 27.37 -11.63
C HIS A 546 8.59 28.80 -12.08
N SER A 547 8.67 29.76 -11.18
CA SER A 547 9.10 31.12 -11.51
C SER A 547 10.60 31.22 -11.81
N GLY A 548 11.37 30.17 -11.51
CA GLY A 548 12.83 30.17 -11.61
C GLY A 548 13.50 30.94 -10.45
N PHE A 549 12.77 31.20 -9.37
CA PHE A 549 13.33 31.82 -8.19
C PHE A 549 14.45 30.97 -7.60
N TRP A 550 14.22 29.67 -7.42
CA TRP A 550 15.29 28.76 -7.05
C TRP A 550 16.12 28.31 -8.25
N GLN A 551 17.39 28.04 -7.99
CA GLN A 551 18.33 27.50 -8.95
C GLN A 551 18.61 26.02 -8.58
N PRO A 552 17.87 25.05 -9.15
CA PRO A 552 18.13 23.64 -8.88
C PRO A 552 19.43 23.20 -9.55
N ILE A 553 20.30 22.56 -8.77
CA ILE A 553 21.55 21.96 -9.26
C ILE A 553 21.49 20.47 -8.95
N ASN A 554 21.71 19.62 -9.96
CA ASN A 554 21.76 18.18 -9.75
C ASN A 554 22.80 17.80 -8.71
N ALA A 555 22.42 17.04 -7.71
CA ALA A 555 23.29 16.71 -6.57
C ALA A 555 24.55 15.93 -7.00
N ALA A 556 24.47 15.09 -8.04
CA ALA A 556 25.59 14.28 -8.50
C ALA A 556 26.76 15.11 -9.05
N ILE A 557 26.50 16.32 -9.55
CA ILE A 557 27.51 17.23 -10.12
C ILE A 557 27.80 18.45 -9.25
N ASP A 558 27.08 18.61 -8.15
CA ASP A 558 27.25 19.75 -7.25
C ASP A 558 28.47 19.54 -6.33
N PRO A 559 29.54 20.38 -6.43
CA PRO A 559 30.69 20.24 -5.56
C PRO A 559 30.40 20.51 -4.09
N ASN A 560 29.28 21.13 -3.78
CA ASN A 560 28.86 21.46 -2.40
C ASN A 560 27.88 20.43 -1.84
N ALA A 561 27.42 19.46 -2.64
CA ALA A 561 26.55 18.41 -2.15
C ALA A 561 27.29 17.47 -1.19
N SER A 562 26.59 16.91 -0.23
CA SER A 562 27.17 15.86 0.63
C SER A 562 27.52 14.62 -0.20
N PRO A 563 28.47 13.78 0.24
CA PRO A 563 28.77 12.53 -0.46
C PRO A 563 27.54 11.66 -0.70
N GLY A 564 26.61 11.58 0.28
CA GLY A 564 25.36 10.84 0.16
C GLY A 564 24.44 11.41 -0.92
N ASP A 565 24.27 12.73 -0.98
CA ASP A 565 23.46 13.40 -2.00
C ASP A 565 23.99 13.14 -3.42
N ARG A 566 25.33 13.14 -3.59
CA ARG A 566 25.95 12.94 -4.91
C ARG A 566 25.72 11.55 -5.48
N ILE A 567 25.71 10.53 -4.65
CA ILE A 567 25.53 9.14 -5.09
C ILE A 567 24.06 8.71 -5.08
N TYR A 568 23.13 9.58 -4.65
CA TYR A 568 21.72 9.27 -4.44
C TYR A 568 21.05 8.69 -5.69
N ASP A 569 21.26 9.31 -6.85
CA ASP A 569 20.64 8.87 -8.11
C ASP A 569 21.10 7.47 -8.50
N VAL A 570 22.35 7.10 -8.19
CA VAL A 570 22.90 5.76 -8.50
C VAL A 570 22.44 4.72 -7.48
N THR A 571 22.49 5.07 -6.19
CA THR A 571 22.19 4.11 -5.12
C THR A 571 20.71 3.79 -4.99
N ASN A 572 19.84 4.66 -5.50
CA ASN A 572 18.40 4.49 -5.46
C ASN A 572 17.77 4.09 -6.82
N ALA A 573 18.58 4.05 -7.91
CA ALA A 573 18.15 3.56 -9.21
C ALA A 573 18.22 2.03 -9.28
N TRP A 574 17.21 1.41 -9.91
CA TRP A 574 17.22 -0.02 -10.16
C TRP A 574 16.27 -0.43 -11.28
N THR A 575 16.58 -1.55 -11.90
CA THR A 575 15.68 -2.26 -12.81
C THR A 575 15.68 -3.73 -12.42
N VAL A 576 14.54 -4.24 -12.03
CA VAL A 576 14.33 -5.65 -11.69
C VAL A 576 13.51 -6.29 -12.79
N SER A 577 14.00 -7.40 -13.33
CA SER A 577 13.31 -8.24 -14.31
C SER A 577 13.07 -9.62 -13.73
N GLU A 578 11.87 -10.16 -13.95
CA GLU A 578 11.45 -11.47 -13.44
C GLU A 578 10.63 -12.22 -14.49
N LYS A 579 11.03 -13.43 -14.80
CA LYS A 579 10.28 -14.35 -15.66
C LYS A 579 9.84 -15.56 -14.84
N LEU A 580 8.52 -15.73 -14.76
CA LEU A 580 7.92 -16.82 -14.00
C LEU A 580 7.28 -17.84 -14.95
N THR A 581 7.63 -19.09 -14.77
CA THR A 581 6.92 -20.21 -15.39
C THR A 581 6.30 -21.05 -14.29
N THR A 582 4.97 -21.09 -14.24
CA THR A 582 4.21 -21.90 -13.29
C THR A 582 3.53 -23.02 -14.05
N ALA A 583 3.76 -24.26 -13.65
CA ALA A 583 3.05 -25.43 -14.16
C ALA A 583 2.34 -26.14 -13.01
N PHE A 584 1.14 -26.67 -13.23
CA PHE A 584 0.40 -27.37 -12.19
C PHE A 584 -0.37 -28.57 -12.69
N VAL A 585 -0.64 -29.48 -11.75
CA VAL A 585 -1.64 -30.54 -11.87
C VAL A 585 -2.53 -30.50 -10.62
N LYS A 586 -3.83 -30.52 -10.82
CA LYS A 586 -4.85 -30.53 -9.77
C LYS A 586 -5.85 -31.64 -10.02
N VAL A 587 -6.20 -32.35 -8.99
CA VAL A 587 -7.21 -33.44 -9.00
C VAL A 587 -8.36 -33.01 -8.10
N GLY A 588 -9.55 -32.91 -8.67
CA GLY A 588 -10.79 -32.66 -7.92
C GLY A 588 -11.30 -33.96 -7.30
N ILE A 589 -11.83 -33.91 -6.12
CA ILE A 589 -12.38 -35.01 -5.34
C ILE A 589 -13.85 -34.71 -5.06
N ASP A 590 -14.72 -35.64 -5.37
CA ASP A 590 -16.13 -35.64 -4.99
C ASP A 590 -16.54 -37.09 -4.66
N THR A 591 -16.73 -37.34 -3.35
CA THR A 591 -16.98 -38.69 -2.83
C THR A 591 -17.72 -38.63 -1.49
N GLU A 592 -17.91 -39.77 -0.88
CA GLU A 592 -18.53 -39.89 0.45
C GLU A 592 -17.64 -40.68 1.42
N ILE A 593 -17.57 -40.20 2.66
CA ILE A 593 -17.03 -40.95 3.79
C ILE A 593 -18.19 -41.47 4.61
N GLY A 594 -18.55 -42.74 4.46
CA GLY A 594 -19.83 -43.31 4.96
C GLY A 594 -21.00 -42.71 4.20
N SER A 595 -21.77 -41.80 4.82
CA SER A 595 -22.88 -41.04 4.21
C SER A 595 -22.61 -39.54 4.17
N LEU A 596 -21.37 -39.13 4.38
CA LEU A 596 -20.99 -37.71 4.47
C LEU A 596 -20.27 -37.33 3.18
N PRO A 597 -20.79 -36.35 2.40
CA PRO A 597 -20.11 -35.87 1.21
C PRO A 597 -18.76 -35.24 1.56
N LEU A 598 -17.73 -35.68 0.84
CA LEU A 598 -16.39 -35.13 0.88
C LEU A 598 -16.02 -34.54 -0.48
N ARG A 599 -15.76 -33.24 -0.52
CA ARG A 599 -15.38 -32.53 -1.74
C ARG A 599 -14.05 -31.81 -1.52
N GLY A 600 -13.32 -31.56 -2.58
CA GLY A 600 -12.09 -30.79 -2.51
C GLY A 600 -11.15 -30.99 -3.66
N ASN A 601 -9.89 -30.68 -3.41
CA ASN A 601 -8.83 -30.84 -4.40
C ASN A 601 -7.48 -31.17 -3.74
N ILE A 602 -6.64 -31.82 -4.52
CA ILE A 602 -5.23 -32.05 -4.20
C ILE A 602 -4.45 -31.72 -5.47
N GLY A 603 -3.35 -31.01 -5.32
CA GLY A 603 -2.52 -30.65 -6.46
C GLY A 603 -1.09 -30.35 -6.13
N VAL A 604 -0.33 -30.15 -7.16
CA VAL A 604 1.06 -29.70 -7.06
C VAL A 604 1.32 -28.65 -8.12
N GLN A 605 2.05 -27.61 -7.73
CA GLN A 605 2.49 -26.55 -8.59
C GLN A 605 4.02 -26.49 -8.59
N SER A 606 4.60 -26.27 -9.77
CA SER A 606 6.03 -26.00 -9.94
C SER A 606 6.19 -24.57 -10.44
N ILE A 607 6.90 -23.73 -9.68
CA ILE A 607 7.19 -22.35 -10.06
C ILE A 607 8.69 -22.24 -10.32
N THR A 608 9.06 -21.92 -11.57
CA THR A 608 10.43 -21.58 -11.93
C THR A 608 10.52 -20.08 -12.14
N ALA A 609 11.36 -19.41 -11.36
CA ALA A 609 11.66 -17.99 -11.46
C ALA A 609 13.07 -17.79 -12.02
N ASP A 610 13.20 -16.85 -12.97
CA ASP A 610 14.46 -16.33 -13.48
C ASP A 610 14.43 -14.81 -13.25
N GLN A 611 15.16 -14.36 -12.23
CA GLN A 611 15.14 -12.97 -11.78
C GLN A 611 16.51 -12.33 -11.87
N SER A 612 16.54 -11.04 -12.18
CA SER A 612 17.78 -10.25 -12.24
C SER A 612 17.53 -8.78 -11.90
N SER A 613 18.60 -8.09 -11.50
CA SER A 613 18.59 -6.64 -11.32
C SER A 613 19.87 -6.01 -11.86
N LEU A 614 19.70 -4.87 -12.53
CA LEU A 614 20.81 -4.02 -12.93
C LEU A 614 21.15 -3.11 -11.74
N LEU A 615 22.33 -3.31 -11.16
CA LEU A 615 22.84 -2.59 -9.99
C LEU A 615 23.97 -1.64 -10.39
N GLY A 616 23.91 -0.39 -9.95
CA GLY A 616 25.01 0.56 -10.07
C GLY A 616 25.88 0.54 -8.80
N PHE A 617 27.20 0.46 -8.96
CA PHE A 617 28.17 0.57 -7.87
C PHE A 617 28.96 1.86 -8.00
N VAL A 618 29.02 2.63 -6.92
CA VAL A 618 29.66 3.94 -6.90
C VAL A 618 30.48 4.13 -5.63
N ASN A 619 31.64 4.77 -5.76
CA ASN A 619 32.44 5.14 -4.60
C ASN A 619 31.77 6.29 -3.83
N GLY A 620 31.50 6.09 -2.53
CA GLY A 620 30.93 7.07 -1.63
C GLY A 620 31.93 8.15 -1.12
N ASP A 621 33.25 7.92 -1.31
CA ASP A 621 34.30 8.86 -0.86
C ASP A 621 34.54 10.02 -1.85
N THR A 622 33.51 10.53 -2.47
CA THR A 622 33.56 11.55 -3.53
C THR A 622 33.77 12.98 -2.99
N ASN A 623 34.62 13.18 -1.99
CA ASN A 623 34.83 14.47 -1.37
C ASN A 623 35.12 15.57 -2.41
N GLY A 624 34.13 16.41 -2.74
CA GLY A 624 34.25 17.52 -3.66
C GLY A 624 34.39 17.14 -5.15
N VAL A 625 34.18 15.88 -5.54
CA VAL A 625 34.31 15.40 -6.92
C VAL A 625 32.97 14.90 -7.40
N ALA A 626 32.59 15.23 -8.65
CA ALA A 626 31.42 14.70 -9.29
C ALA A 626 31.49 13.16 -9.38
N VAL A 627 30.36 12.48 -9.23
CA VAL A 627 30.27 11.03 -9.45
C VAL A 627 30.39 10.75 -10.94
N LEU A 628 31.63 10.37 -11.38
CA LEU A 628 31.91 10.17 -12.80
C LEU A 628 31.91 8.70 -13.21
N ASP A 629 32.22 7.79 -12.29
CA ASP A 629 32.43 6.37 -12.59
C ASP A 629 31.46 5.50 -11.80
N VAL A 630 30.50 4.95 -12.54
CA VAL A 630 29.53 3.98 -12.03
C VAL A 630 29.76 2.64 -12.71
N THR A 631 30.06 1.61 -11.94
CA THR A 631 30.13 0.25 -12.44
C THR A 631 28.76 -0.40 -12.39
N TYR A 632 28.22 -0.75 -13.55
CA TYR A 632 26.93 -1.49 -13.61
C TYR A 632 27.17 -3.00 -13.69
N ARG A 633 26.43 -3.75 -12.87
CA ARG A 633 26.42 -5.21 -12.89
C ARG A 633 24.97 -5.71 -12.96
N ASN A 634 24.72 -6.67 -13.84
CA ASN A 634 23.46 -7.38 -13.86
C ASN A 634 23.62 -8.68 -13.07
N GLU A 635 23.00 -8.75 -11.91
CA GLU A 635 23.05 -9.92 -11.03
C GLU A 635 21.67 -10.54 -10.90
N GLY A 636 21.59 -11.83 -10.58
CA GLY A 636 20.31 -12.50 -10.45
C GLY A 636 20.42 -13.93 -9.97
N ALA A 637 19.27 -14.61 -9.93
CA ALA A 637 19.16 -16.02 -9.57
C ALA A 637 18.06 -16.70 -10.38
N LYS A 638 18.28 -17.99 -10.61
CA LYS A 638 17.25 -18.88 -11.13
C LYS A 638 16.99 -20.00 -10.12
N TYR A 639 15.72 -20.23 -9.81
CA TYR A 639 15.31 -21.27 -8.85
C TYR A 639 13.97 -21.89 -9.25
N THR A 640 13.69 -23.04 -8.68
CA THR A 640 12.41 -23.74 -8.86
C THR A 640 11.88 -24.18 -7.50
N ASP A 641 10.61 -23.88 -7.23
CA ASP A 641 9.86 -24.31 -6.05
C ASP A 641 8.77 -25.30 -6.44
N ILE A 642 8.61 -26.35 -5.63
CA ILE A 642 7.53 -27.32 -5.75
C ILE A 642 6.56 -27.11 -4.58
N LEU A 643 5.32 -26.82 -4.91
CA LEU A 643 4.29 -26.38 -3.98
C LEU A 643 3.09 -27.33 -4.01
N PRO A 644 3.07 -28.40 -3.21
CA PRO A 644 1.88 -29.21 -3.01
C PRO A 644 0.81 -28.45 -2.25
N SER A 645 -0.45 -28.69 -2.58
CA SER A 645 -1.61 -28.15 -1.85
C SER A 645 -2.75 -29.17 -1.81
N MET A 646 -3.54 -29.07 -0.73
CA MET A 646 -4.74 -29.88 -0.52
C MET A 646 -5.79 -29.03 0.17
N ASN A 647 -7.01 -29.05 -0.32
CA ASN A 647 -8.19 -28.51 0.33
C ASN A 647 -9.29 -29.55 0.31
N LEU A 648 -9.79 -29.96 1.47
CA LEU A 648 -10.87 -30.92 1.64
C LEU A 648 -11.98 -30.33 2.50
N ALA A 649 -13.22 -30.51 2.10
CA ALA A 649 -14.41 -30.06 2.80
C ALA A 649 -15.37 -31.26 3.00
N LEU A 650 -15.58 -31.62 4.27
CA LEU A 650 -16.51 -32.64 4.68
C LEU A 650 -17.83 -32.02 5.10
N GLU A 651 -18.92 -32.40 4.47
CA GLU A 651 -20.26 -31.95 4.79
C GLU A 651 -20.87 -32.85 5.88
N LEU A 652 -21.26 -32.21 6.99
CA LEU A 652 -21.90 -32.87 8.11
C LEU A 652 -23.41 -32.58 8.12
N PRO A 653 -24.23 -33.39 8.82
CA PRO A 653 -25.66 -33.13 8.97
C PRO A 653 -25.96 -31.74 9.54
N HIS A 654 -27.13 -31.19 9.22
CA HIS A 654 -27.62 -29.91 9.70
C HIS A 654 -26.80 -28.71 9.22
N ASP A 655 -26.41 -28.70 7.93
CA ASP A 655 -25.68 -27.61 7.28
C ASP A 655 -24.35 -27.24 7.98
N GLN A 656 -23.61 -28.24 8.42
CA GLN A 656 -22.28 -28.05 8.98
C GLN A 656 -21.22 -28.49 7.97
N LYS A 657 -20.05 -27.90 8.05
CA LYS A 657 -18.91 -28.21 7.17
C LYS A 657 -17.61 -28.13 7.96
N ILE A 658 -16.76 -29.12 7.77
CA ILE A 658 -15.37 -29.10 8.25
C ILE A 658 -14.47 -28.98 7.03
N ARG A 659 -13.53 -28.04 7.05
CA ARG A 659 -12.51 -27.87 6.01
C ARG A 659 -11.13 -28.11 6.57
N VAL A 660 -10.30 -28.79 5.78
CA VAL A 660 -8.88 -29.02 6.06
C VAL A 660 -8.08 -28.52 4.89
N GLY A 661 -7.11 -27.64 5.13
CA GLY A 661 -6.13 -27.19 4.16
C GLY A 661 -4.72 -27.55 4.58
N ALA A 662 -3.89 -28.00 3.65
CA ALA A 662 -2.47 -28.21 3.86
C ALA A 662 -1.71 -27.85 2.59
N ALA A 663 -0.64 -27.05 2.73
CA ALA A 663 0.13 -26.62 1.56
C ALA A 663 1.55 -26.16 1.92
N ILE A 664 2.40 -26.13 0.90
CA ILE A 664 3.61 -25.31 0.90
C ILE A 664 3.28 -24.02 0.13
N THR A 665 3.48 -22.87 0.76
CA THR A 665 3.21 -21.55 0.18
C THR A 665 4.48 -20.71 0.11
N THR A 666 4.53 -19.79 -0.83
CA THR A 666 5.64 -18.85 -0.99
C THR A 666 5.13 -17.42 -1.14
N ALA A 667 5.97 -16.45 -0.75
CA ALA A 667 5.83 -15.05 -1.11
C ALA A 667 7.15 -14.59 -1.75
N ARG A 668 7.06 -13.98 -2.93
CA ARG A 668 8.25 -13.52 -3.66
C ARG A 668 8.89 -12.32 -2.95
N PRO A 669 10.23 -12.14 -3.03
CA PRO A 669 10.92 -10.98 -2.46
C PRO A 669 10.34 -9.67 -3.02
N ARG A 670 10.41 -8.63 -2.24
CA ARG A 670 10.04 -7.28 -2.68
C ARG A 670 10.95 -6.83 -3.83
N MET A 671 10.41 -6.03 -4.76
CA MET A 671 11.19 -5.52 -5.90
C MET A 671 12.30 -4.56 -5.44
N ASP A 672 12.00 -3.69 -4.49
CA ASP A 672 12.95 -2.77 -3.88
C ASP A 672 14.05 -3.48 -3.08
N GLU A 673 13.78 -4.65 -2.48
CA GLU A 673 14.80 -5.47 -1.81
C GLU A 673 15.74 -6.19 -2.79
N MET A 674 15.28 -6.43 -4.01
CA MET A 674 16.13 -6.99 -5.08
C MET A 674 16.84 -5.91 -5.88
N GLY A 675 16.28 -4.70 -5.93
CA GLY A 675 16.78 -3.55 -6.67
C GLY A 675 17.66 -2.63 -5.83
N GLY A 676 18.27 -1.66 -6.47
CA GLY A 676 19.05 -0.58 -5.84
C GLY A 676 20.55 -0.70 -6.05
N GLY A 677 21.11 0.44 -6.41
CA GLY A 677 22.56 0.61 -6.51
C GLY A 677 23.21 0.59 -5.12
N GLN A 678 24.51 0.61 -5.10
CA GLN A 678 25.30 0.43 -3.88
C GLN A 678 26.43 1.43 -3.80
N GLY A 679 26.47 2.20 -2.69
CA GLY A 679 27.65 2.97 -2.31
C GLY A 679 28.66 2.08 -1.58
N TYR A 680 29.92 2.25 -1.87
CA TYR A 680 31.00 1.68 -1.07
C TYR A 680 31.98 2.77 -0.63
N THR A 681 32.61 2.54 0.51
CA THR A 681 33.64 3.45 1.05
C THR A 681 34.90 2.68 1.36
N VAL A 682 36.02 3.39 1.34
CA VAL A 682 37.33 2.83 1.65
C VAL A 682 37.98 3.65 2.74
N THR A 683 38.50 3.01 3.77
CA THR A 683 39.25 3.70 4.83
C THR A 683 40.62 4.09 4.31
N PRO A 684 41.06 5.36 4.38
CA PRO A 684 42.39 5.80 4.02
C PRO A 684 43.48 5.11 4.83
N ASP A 685 44.74 5.06 4.31
CA ASP A 685 45.90 4.47 5.00
C ASP A 685 46.17 5.10 6.37
N SER A 686 45.83 6.38 6.55
CA SER A 686 45.88 7.09 7.84
C SER A 686 44.66 6.88 8.74
N GLY A 687 43.62 6.19 8.25
CA GLY A 687 42.40 5.94 8.98
C GLY A 687 42.47 4.67 9.84
N THR A 688 41.49 4.49 10.70
CA THR A 688 41.36 3.29 11.52
C THR A 688 40.35 2.35 10.85
N PRO A 689 40.81 1.21 10.29
CA PRO A 689 39.87 0.21 9.72
C PRO A 689 39.00 -0.43 10.78
N THR A 690 37.83 -0.93 10.38
CA THR A 690 37.01 -1.75 11.25
C THR A 690 37.62 -3.13 11.47
N GLN A 691 37.33 -3.77 12.60
CA GLN A 691 37.73 -5.15 12.84
C GLN A 691 36.62 -6.10 12.41
N GLY A 692 36.97 -7.12 11.64
CA GLY A 692 36.09 -8.20 11.30
C GLY A 692 35.93 -9.22 12.43
N PRO A 693 35.04 -10.21 12.25
CA PRO A 693 34.72 -11.20 13.30
C PRO A 693 35.92 -12.01 13.82
N ASN A 694 36.97 -12.18 12.98
CA ASN A 694 38.18 -12.92 13.33
C ASN A 694 39.36 -11.99 13.67
N GLY A 695 39.09 -10.70 13.90
CA GLY A 695 40.13 -9.70 14.18
C GLY A 695 40.93 -9.18 12.96
N GLU A 696 40.49 -9.52 11.72
CA GLU A 696 41.02 -8.99 10.49
C GLU A 696 40.69 -7.51 10.32
N LEU A 697 41.60 -6.75 9.73
CA LEU A 697 41.39 -5.34 9.46
C LEU A 697 40.62 -5.16 8.15
N LEU A 698 39.46 -4.50 8.22
CA LEU A 698 38.57 -4.26 7.10
C LEU A 698 38.62 -2.79 6.70
N TYR A 699 39.19 -2.53 5.52
CA TYR A 699 39.35 -1.20 4.94
C TYR A 699 38.17 -0.80 4.05
N TRP A 700 37.42 -1.79 3.55
CA TRP A 700 36.29 -1.60 2.65
C TRP A 700 34.96 -1.77 3.41
N SER A 701 34.00 -0.99 3.02
CA SER A 701 32.64 -1.18 3.55
C SER A 701 31.59 -0.87 2.48
N ARG A 702 30.44 -1.52 2.61
CA ARG A 702 29.28 -1.33 1.77
C ARG A 702 28.04 -1.49 2.61
N ASN A 703 27.16 -0.51 2.55
CA ASN A 703 25.88 -0.54 3.27
C ASN A 703 24.71 -0.39 2.30
N GLY A 704 23.65 -1.16 2.53
CA GLY A 704 22.43 -1.12 1.75
C GLY A 704 22.57 -1.76 0.36
N GLY A 705 21.66 -1.37 -0.52
CA GLY A 705 21.48 -1.95 -1.83
C GLY A 705 20.70 -3.25 -1.82
N GLY A 706 20.08 -3.57 -2.97
CA GLY A 706 19.29 -4.77 -3.13
C GLY A 706 20.11 -6.03 -3.33
N ASN A 707 19.42 -7.17 -3.16
CA ASN A 707 19.98 -8.48 -3.43
C ASN A 707 19.11 -9.25 -4.43
N PRO A 708 19.43 -9.23 -5.73
CA PRO A 708 18.67 -9.94 -6.73
C PRO A 708 18.74 -11.47 -6.63
N LYS A 709 19.55 -12.00 -5.72
CA LYS A 709 19.70 -13.44 -5.45
C LYS A 709 18.78 -13.94 -4.35
N LEU A 710 17.94 -13.07 -3.77
CA LEU A 710 16.94 -13.44 -2.77
C LEU A 710 15.99 -14.51 -3.31
N LYS A 711 15.71 -15.50 -2.49
CA LYS A 711 14.68 -16.50 -2.73
C LYS A 711 13.40 -16.12 -2.00
N PRO A 712 12.24 -16.63 -2.41
CA PRO A 712 10.97 -16.37 -1.73
C PRO A 712 11.01 -16.74 -0.25
N TRP A 713 10.25 -16.01 0.55
CA TRP A 713 9.77 -16.54 1.83
C TRP A 713 8.99 -17.82 1.56
N LYS A 714 9.11 -18.81 2.42
CA LYS A 714 8.46 -20.09 2.24
C LYS A 714 7.87 -20.59 3.55
N ALA A 715 6.67 -21.15 3.49
CA ALA A 715 5.98 -21.69 4.64
C ALA A 715 5.31 -23.03 4.35
N ASN A 716 5.35 -23.95 5.34
CA ASN A 716 4.47 -25.10 5.39
C ASN A 716 3.23 -24.68 6.19
N THR A 717 2.05 -24.81 5.59
CA THR A 717 0.79 -24.31 6.16
C THR A 717 -0.16 -25.47 6.44
N PHE A 718 -0.88 -25.37 7.56
CA PHE A 718 -1.96 -26.26 7.91
C PHE A 718 -3.12 -25.44 8.47
N ASP A 719 -4.33 -25.71 7.98
CA ASP A 719 -5.55 -24.98 8.27
C ASP A 719 -6.69 -25.94 8.57
N LEU A 720 -7.50 -25.59 9.57
CA LEU A 720 -8.71 -26.33 9.96
C LEU A 720 -9.82 -25.33 10.22
N SER A 721 -11.01 -25.56 9.63
CA SER A 721 -12.20 -24.77 9.99
C SER A 721 -13.41 -25.65 10.20
N TRP A 722 -14.30 -25.22 11.10
CA TRP A 722 -15.64 -25.73 11.27
C TRP A 722 -16.63 -24.58 11.03
N GLU A 723 -17.66 -24.87 10.27
CA GLU A 723 -18.68 -23.89 9.85
C GLU A 723 -20.08 -24.49 10.04
N LYS A 724 -21.03 -23.67 10.49
CA LYS A 724 -22.43 -24.02 10.56
C LYS A 724 -23.26 -22.91 9.94
N TYR A 725 -24.09 -23.28 8.97
CA TYR A 725 -25.00 -22.38 8.27
C TYR A 725 -26.42 -22.57 8.78
N PHE A 726 -27.26 -21.52 8.76
CA PHE A 726 -28.65 -21.56 9.21
C PHE A 726 -29.47 -20.47 8.54
N GLY A 727 -30.87 -20.60 8.64
CA GLY A 727 -31.75 -19.61 8.07
C GLY A 727 -31.65 -19.49 6.55
N ASP A 728 -31.59 -20.62 5.83
CA ASP A 728 -31.40 -20.66 4.37
C ASP A 728 -30.17 -19.86 3.91
N ASN A 729 -29.05 -20.08 4.58
CA ASN A 729 -27.76 -19.41 4.37
C ASN A 729 -27.79 -17.89 4.64
N GLN A 730 -28.74 -17.38 5.40
CA GLN A 730 -28.74 -15.98 5.81
C GLN A 730 -27.75 -15.73 6.96
N GLY A 731 -27.43 -16.76 7.74
CA GLY A 731 -26.49 -16.65 8.85
C GLY A 731 -25.52 -17.83 8.92
N TYR A 732 -24.39 -17.62 9.61
CA TYR A 732 -23.43 -18.67 9.88
C TYR A 732 -22.59 -18.39 11.14
N VAL A 733 -22.01 -19.46 11.67
CA VAL A 733 -20.97 -19.43 12.68
C VAL A 733 -19.77 -20.18 12.13
N SER A 734 -18.57 -19.67 12.33
CA SER A 734 -17.34 -20.39 11.97
C SER A 734 -16.28 -20.27 13.06
N LEU A 735 -15.49 -21.34 13.16
CA LEU A 735 -14.27 -21.40 13.96
C LEU A 735 -13.16 -21.93 13.08
N ALA A 736 -12.02 -21.28 13.06
CA ALA A 736 -10.85 -21.72 12.31
C ALA A 736 -9.58 -21.66 13.16
N ALA A 737 -8.64 -22.55 12.86
CA ALA A 737 -7.30 -22.54 13.44
C ALA A 737 -6.29 -22.76 12.31
N TYR A 738 -5.13 -22.15 12.41
CA TYR A 738 -4.08 -22.29 11.42
C TYR A 738 -2.70 -22.30 12.06
N TYR A 739 -1.76 -22.94 11.38
CA TYR A 739 -0.35 -22.99 11.71
C TYR A 739 0.49 -22.89 10.44
N LYS A 740 1.43 -21.94 10.41
CA LYS A 740 2.36 -21.71 9.31
C LYS A 740 3.79 -21.76 9.85
N LYS A 741 4.55 -22.77 9.44
CA LYS A 741 5.98 -22.88 9.74
C LYS A 741 6.74 -22.16 8.63
N LEU A 742 7.27 -20.98 8.92
CA LEU A 742 8.18 -20.28 8.01
C LEU A 742 9.50 -21.05 7.94
N THR A 743 9.95 -21.39 6.76
CA THR A 743 11.23 -22.08 6.55
C THR A 743 12.36 -21.10 6.25
N THR A 744 12.02 -19.90 5.76
CA THR A 744 12.96 -18.80 5.50
C THR A 744 12.29 -17.49 5.85
N TYR A 745 13.11 -16.53 6.32
CA TYR A 745 12.72 -15.12 6.47
C TYR A 745 13.84 -14.23 5.92
N ILE A 746 13.48 -13.11 5.23
CA ILE A 746 14.47 -12.19 4.68
C ILE A 746 14.85 -11.19 5.77
N VAL A 747 16.13 -11.12 6.09
CA VAL A 747 16.71 -10.26 7.13
C VAL A 747 17.89 -9.48 6.60
N ASN A 748 18.29 -8.41 7.28
CA ASN A 748 19.58 -7.76 7.03
C ASN A 748 20.66 -8.55 7.76
N GLU A 749 21.75 -8.84 7.04
CA GLU A 749 22.93 -9.49 7.60
C GLU A 749 24.19 -8.77 7.15
N THR A 750 25.16 -8.65 8.05
CA THR A 750 26.50 -8.14 7.75
C THR A 750 27.45 -9.30 7.57
N PHE A 751 28.14 -9.36 6.44
CA PHE A 751 29.06 -10.44 6.11
C PHE A 751 30.33 -9.90 5.47
N LEU A 752 31.37 -10.73 5.41
CA LEU A 752 32.62 -10.43 4.76
C LEU A 752 32.43 -10.49 3.24
N PHE A 753 32.74 -9.39 2.53
CA PHE A 753 32.60 -9.26 1.09
C PHE A 753 33.96 -9.02 0.42
N ASP A 754 34.16 -9.62 -0.77
CA ASP A 754 35.33 -9.45 -1.60
C ASP A 754 35.13 -8.28 -2.57
N PHE A 755 35.89 -7.20 -2.38
CA PHE A 755 35.86 -6.00 -3.20
C PHE A 755 36.86 -6.05 -4.37
N THR A 756 37.36 -7.23 -4.73
CA THR A 756 38.22 -7.38 -5.91
C THR A 756 37.52 -6.86 -7.17
N GLY A 757 38.17 -5.93 -7.88
CA GLY A 757 37.62 -5.29 -9.07
C GLY A 757 36.78 -4.03 -8.81
N PHE A 758 36.70 -3.58 -7.55
CA PHE A 758 36.18 -2.24 -7.24
C PHE A 758 37.32 -1.22 -7.32
N GLU A 759 37.00 0.00 -7.76
CA GLU A 759 37.99 1.06 -7.90
C GLU A 759 38.40 1.63 -6.54
N LEU A 760 39.70 1.90 -6.37
CA LEU A 760 40.20 2.64 -5.24
C LEU A 760 40.12 4.15 -5.51
N PRO A 761 39.74 4.95 -4.50
CA PRO A 761 39.87 6.40 -4.59
C PRO A 761 41.32 6.79 -4.85
N THR A 762 41.52 7.95 -5.50
CA THR A 762 42.86 8.51 -5.70
C THR A 762 43.40 9.03 -4.36
N GLY A 763 44.63 8.68 -4.00
CA GLY A 763 45.28 9.16 -2.78
C GLY A 763 45.87 8.05 -1.91
N ALA A 764 45.80 8.19 -0.60
CA ALA A 764 46.44 7.31 0.38
C ALA A 764 45.53 6.12 0.74
N TYR A 765 45.42 5.13 -0.19
CA TYR A 765 44.61 3.93 -0.05
C TYR A 765 45.34 2.62 -0.37
N THR A 766 46.67 2.61 -0.22
CA THR A 766 47.51 1.46 -0.59
C THR A 766 47.27 0.24 0.31
N LEU A 767 47.00 0.44 1.60
CA LEU A 767 46.65 -0.63 2.53
C LEU A 767 45.31 -1.30 2.17
N ALA A 768 44.37 -0.50 1.70
CA ALA A 768 43.06 -1.01 1.25
C ALA A 768 43.20 -1.81 -0.05
N ASP A 769 44.16 -1.47 -0.94
CA ASP A 769 44.44 -2.24 -2.15
C ASP A 769 45.07 -3.60 -1.83
N ALA A 770 45.91 -3.67 -0.80
CA ALA A 770 46.50 -4.92 -0.33
C ALA A 770 45.45 -5.86 0.30
N ASN A 771 44.35 -5.33 0.83
CA ASN A 771 43.25 -6.11 1.43
C ASN A 771 41.90 -5.68 0.85
N ARG A 772 41.35 -6.50 -0.02
CA ARG A 772 40.10 -6.27 -0.73
C ARG A 772 38.87 -6.82 0.01
N PHE A 773 39.03 -7.27 1.25
CA PHE A 773 37.90 -7.72 2.05
C PHE A 773 37.34 -6.60 2.93
N GLY A 774 36.05 -6.54 3.05
CA GLY A 774 35.37 -5.56 3.87
C GLY A 774 33.96 -6.00 4.32
N GLY A 775 33.36 -5.20 5.18
CA GLY A 775 32.00 -5.46 5.65
C GLY A 775 30.96 -5.06 4.59
N ALA A 776 29.98 -5.94 4.36
CA ALA A 776 28.81 -5.64 3.55
C ALA A 776 27.55 -5.99 4.32
N THR A 777 26.61 -5.04 4.42
CA THR A 777 25.28 -5.28 4.99
C THR A 777 24.27 -5.34 3.85
N GLN A 778 23.51 -6.43 3.79
CA GLN A 778 22.56 -6.67 2.71
C GLN A 778 21.42 -7.56 3.19
N LYS A 779 20.26 -7.51 2.53
CA LYS A 779 19.17 -8.48 2.72
C LYS A 779 19.59 -9.88 2.27
N VAL A 780 19.34 -10.89 3.10
CA VAL A 780 19.62 -12.31 2.83
C VAL A 780 18.43 -13.17 3.29
N ASN A 781 18.40 -14.42 2.82
CA ASN A 781 17.45 -15.40 3.34
C ASN A 781 17.99 -15.99 4.66
N GLY A 782 17.48 -15.52 5.77
CA GLY A 782 17.82 -15.99 7.11
C GLY A 782 16.94 -17.14 7.59
N SER A 783 17.03 -17.41 8.90
CA SER A 783 16.20 -18.40 9.59
C SER A 783 14.71 -18.07 9.48
N GLY A 784 13.87 -19.11 9.56
CA GLY A 784 12.42 -18.96 9.56
C GLY A 784 11.86 -18.73 10.96
N GLY A 785 10.65 -19.25 11.17
CA GLY A 785 9.93 -19.14 12.44
C GLY A 785 8.56 -19.78 12.35
N PHE A 786 7.59 -19.26 13.07
CA PHE A 786 6.21 -19.73 12.97
C PHE A 786 5.19 -18.59 13.07
N ILE A 787 3.99 -18.87 12.55
CA ILE A 787 2.79 -18.04 12.72
C ILE A 787 1.63 -18.99 12.97
N LYS A 788 0.83 -18.73 13.99
CA LYS A 788 -0.36 -19.52 14.33
C LYS A 788 -1.47 -18.62 14.81
N GLY A 789 -2.70 -19.09 14.70
CA GLY A 789 -3.84 -18.33 15.21
C GLY A 789 -5.14 -19.08 15.19
N ILE A 790 -6.12 -18.45 15.81
CA ILE A 790 -7.51 -18.87 15.82
C ILE A 790 -8.40 -17.72 15.33
N GLU A 791 -9.44 -18.05 14.60
CA GLU A 791 -10.42 -17.11 14.07
C GLU A 791 -11.82 -17.59 14.44
N ALA A 792 -12.70 -16.67 14.79
CA ALA A 792 -14.11 -16.97 15.05
C ALA A 792 -14.99 -15.92 14.38
N THR A 793 -16.12 -16.35 13.80
CA THR A 793 -17.10 -15.46 13.19
C THR A 793 -18.49 -15.90 13.51
N VAL A 794 -19.36 -14.91 13.76
CA VAL A 794 -20.81 -15.09 13.89
C VAL A 794 -21.47 -14.04 12.99
N SER A 795 -22.29 -14.49 12.05
CA SER A 795 -23.20 -13.66 11.26
C SER A 795 -24.61 -14.08 11.61
N LEU A 796 -25.36 -13.22 12.29
CA LEU A 796 -26.62 -13.55 12.91
C LEU A 796 -27.72 -12.55 12.50
N PRO A 797 -28.56 -12.87 11.52
CA PRO A 797 -29.80 -12.15 11.27
C PRO A 797 -30.79 -12.42 12.41
N PHE A 798 -31.25 -11.40 13.12
CA PHE A 798 -32.08 -11.57 14.30
C PHE A 798 -33.48 -12.11 13.97
N GLY A 799 -33.97 -11.89 12.74
CA GLY A 799 -35.21 -12.46 12.24
C GLY A 799 -35.26 -13.99 12.28
N THR A 800 -34.08 -14.67 12.20
CA THR A 800 -34.00 -16.13 12.32
C THR A 800 -34.25 -16.63 13.75
N ILE A 801 -34.09 -15.77 14.74
CA ILE A 801 -34.32 -16.09 16.16
C ILE A 801 -35.74 -15.61 16.57
N TRP A 802 -36.11 -14.39 16.16
CA TRP A 802 -37.34 -13.76 16.57
C TRP A 802 -37.88 -12.85 15.45
N SER A 803 -38.99 -13.22 14.85
CA SER A 803 -39.57 -12.55 13.68
C SER A 803 -39.82 -11.03 13.84
N PRO A 804 -40.18 -10.45 15.00
CA PRO A 804 -40.25 -8.99 15.15
C PRO A 804 -38.93 -8.24 14.95
N LEU A 805 -37.80 -8.91 15.07
CA LEU A 805 -36.46 -8.34 14.81
C LEU A 805 -36.02 -8.52 13.37
N GLU A 806 -36.91 -8.90 12.46
CA GLU A 806 -36.60 -8.99 11.03
C GLU A 806 -36.08 -7.66 10.50
N GLY A 807 -35.00 -7.73 9.74
CA GLY A 807 -34.23 -6.56 9.26
C GLY A 807 -33.01 -6.27 10.07
N PHE A 808 -32.97 -6.58 11.36
CA PHE A 808 -31.77 -6.45 12.19
C PHE A 808 -30.82 -7.65 12.03
N GLY A 809 -29.53 -7.38 12.13
CA GLY A 809 -28.52 -8.44 12.22
C GLY A 809 -27.19 -7.94 12.76
N LEU A 810 -26.40 -8.89 13.23
CA LEU A 810 -25.10 -8.66 13.84
C LEU A 810 -24.05 -9.56 13.17
N ILE A 811 -22.93 -8.98 12.80
CA ILE A 811 -21.72 -9.70 12.38
C ILE A 811 -20.61 -9.38 13.36
N VAL A 812 -20.02 -10.40 13.95
CA VAL A 812 -18.84 -10.25 14.80
C VAL A 812 -17.79 -11.25 14.34
N SER A 813 -16.58 -10.76 14.13
CA SER A 813 -15.43 -11.62 13.86
C SER A 813 -14.25 -11.24 14.73
N GLY A 814 -13.49 -12.22 15.13
CA GLY A 814 -12.27 -12.03 15.93
C GLY A 814 -11.17 -12.98 15.49
N ALA A 815 -9.93 -12.52 15.56
CA ALA A 815 -8.73 -13.31 15.34
C ALA A 815 -7.73 -13.06 16.47
N LYS A 816 -7.08 -14.13 16.92
CA LYS A 816 -5.94 -14.07 17.82
C LYS A 816 -4.77 -14.80 17.20
N ASN A 817 -3.68 -14.08 17.00
CA ASN A 817 -2.49 -14.52 16.28
C ASN A 817 -1.28 -14.52 17.22
N ASP A 818 -0.32 -15.39 16.95
CA ASP A 818 0.97 -15.47 17.62
C ASP A 818 2.03 -15.80 16.58
N SER A 819 3.23 -15.22 16.71
CA SER A 819 4.31 -15.42 15.76
C SER A 819 5.67 -15.23 16.40
N GLU A 820 6.68 -15.83 15.79
CA GLU A 820 8.07 -15.69 16.20
C GLU A 820 8.97 -15.93 15.00
N ILE A 821 9.93 -15.04 14.80
CA ILE A 821 11.07 -15.20 13.90
C ILE A 821 12.35 -14.89 14.68
N GLU A 822 13.47 -15.38 14.19
CA GLU A 822 14.78 -15.14 14.79
C GLU A 822 15.56 -14.12 13.92
N ILE A 823 15.97 -13.01 14.54
CA ILE A 823 16.87 -12.01 13.92
C ILE A 823 18.09 -11.85 14.83
N ASN A 824 19.28 -12.10 14.29
CA ASN A 824 20.54 -12.01 15.02
C ASN A 824 20.57 -12.89 16.32
N GLY A 825 19.86 -14.02 16.32
CA GLY A 825 19.79 -14.93 17.46
C GLY A 825 18.75 -14.54 18.51
N GLU A 826 18.00 -13.45 18.29
CA GLU A 826 16.94 -13.00 19.20
C GLU A 826 15.55 -13.25 18.59
N PRO A 827 14.60 -13.81 19.38
CA PRO A 827 13.25 -14.02 18.93
C PRO A 827 12.46 -12.71 18.94
N ILE A 828 11.79 -12.39 17.82
CA ILE A 828 10.90 -11.25 17.70
C ILE A 828 9.58 -11.64 17.04
N ASP A 829 8.52 -10.84 17.26
CA ASP A 829 7.27 -10.97 16.53
C ASP A 829 7.49 -10.67 15.04
N VAL A 830 6.76 -11.34 14.16
CA VAL A 830 6.79 -11.02 12.72
C VAL A 830 6.29 -9.58 12.51
N PRO A 831 7.06 -8.69 11.85
CA PRO A 831 6.64 -7.33 11.59
C PRO A 831 5.34 -7.26 10.79
N GLY A 832 4.48 -6.31 11.15
CA GLY A 832 3.16 -6.14 10.56
C GLY A 832 2.07 -7.02 11.15
N LEU A 833 2.41 -7.98 12.04
CA LEU A 833 1.47 -8.93 12.61
C LEU A 833 0.82 -8.39 13.89
N SER A 834 -0.49 -8.12 13.83
CA SER A 834 -1.26 -7.80 15.03
C SER A 834 -1.72 -9.05 15.75
N LYS A 835 -1.49 -9.11 17.07
CA LYS A 835 -1.90 -10.27 17.89
C LYS A 835 -3.42 -10.42 17.99
N THR A 836 -4.17 -9.33 17.86
CA THR A 836 -5.64 -9.34 17.96
C THR A 836 -6.27 -8.45 16.90
N VAL A 837 -7.28 -8.97 16.21
CA VAL A 837 -8.14 -8.21 15.28
C VAL A 837 -9.58 -8.56 15.62
N VAL A 838 -10.44 -7.55 15.82
CA VAL A 838 -11.86 -7.75 16.10
C VAL A 838 -12.68 -6.78 15.24
N ASN A 839 -13.63 -7.30 14.49
CA ASN A 839 -14.57 -6.53 13.69
C ASN A 839 -15.99 -6.82 14.16
N SER A 840 -16.80 -5.79 14.31
CA SER A 840 -18.23 -5.93 14.66
C SER A 840 -19.08 -4.99 13.82
N THR A 841 -20.19 -5.49 13.31
CA THR A 841 -21.14 -4.73 12.49
C THR A 841 -22.56 -5.04 12.93
N LEU A 842 -23.26 -4.03 13.41
CA LEU A 842 -24.71 -4.08 13.63
C LEU A 842 -25.38 -3.40 12.44
N TYR A 843 -26.36 -4.06 11.84
CA TYR A 843 -27.11 -3.52 10.71
C TYR A 843 -28.61 -3.66 10.86
N PHE A 844 -29.32 -2.79 10.14
CA PHE A 844 -30.78 -2.86 9.96
C PHE A 844 -31.11 -2.58 8.50
N GLU A 845 -31.99 -3.39 7.90
CA GLU A 845 -32.49 -3.16 6.56
C GLU A 845 -33.93 -3.67 6.46
N LYS A 846 -34.88 -2.75 6.22
CA LYS A 846 -36.30 -3.08 5.97
C LYS A 846 -37.00 -1.92 5.25
N ALA A 847 -37.84 -2.24 4.27
CA ALA A 847 -38.72 -1.28 3.57
C ALA A 847 -37.98 -0.05 2.99
N GLY A 848 -36.83 -0.28 2.33
CA GLY A 848 -36.01 0.78 1.74
C GLY A 848 -35.08 1.49 2.72
N PHE A 849 -35.33 1.42 4.03
CA PHE A 849 -34.45 1.98 5.04
C PHE A 849 -33.31 1.03 5.36
N SER A 850 -32.10 1.55 5.43
CA SER A 850 -30.89 0.83 5.82
C SER A 850 -30.08 1.63 6.84
N ALA A 851 -29.50 0.94 7.80
CA ALA A 851 -28.57 1.53 8.77
C ALA A 851 -27.47 0.51 9.14
N ARG A 852 -26.28 0.99 9.40
CA ARG A 852 -25.15 0.16 9.78
C ARG A 852 -24.19 0.93 10.69
N VAL A 853 -23.73 0.26 11.74
CA VAL A 853 -22.65 0.74 12.60
C VAL A 853 -21.59 -0.35 12.66
N SER A 854 -20.35 -0.01 12.37
CA SER A 854 -19.23 -0.96 12.34
C SER A 854 -18.06 -0.44 13.18
N ASN A 855 -17.50 -1.33 13.98
CA ASN A 855 -16.24 -1.08 14.68
C ASN A 855 -15.18 -2.07 14.21
N ARG A 856 -14.01 -1.56 13.85
CA ARG A 856 -12.83 -2.33 13.44
C ARG A 856 -11.70 -2.04 14.42
N SER A 857 -11.33 -3.03 15.21
CA SER A 857 -10.27 -2.92 16.21
C SER A 857 -9.09 -3.79 15.85
N ARG A 858 -7.91 -3.23 15.95
CA ARG A 858 -6.63 -3.90 15.72
C ARG A 858 -5.72 -3.67 16.93
N GLY A 859 -5.16 -4.73 17.49
CA GLY A 859 -4.19 -4.65 18.58
C GLY A 859 -2.85 -4.06 18.12
N LYS A 860 -2.05 -3.61 19.07
CA LYS A 860 -0.68 -3.13 18.80
C LYS A 860 0.16 -4.20 18.11
N PHE A 861 1.11 -3.76 17.29
CA PHE A 861 2.00 -4.67 16.56
C PHE A 861 3.36 -4.03 16.28
N LEU A 862 4.36 -4.86 16.01
CA LEU A 862 5.67 -4.44 15.55
C LEU A 862 5.59 -4.01 14.07
N GLY A 863 5.89 -2.75 13.79
CA GLY A 863 5.96 -2.22 12.43
C GLY A 863 7.42 -1.97 12.01
N GLU A 864 7.76 -2.24 10.76
CA GLU A 864 9.01 -1.77 10.15
C GLU A 864 8.72 -0.41 9.51
N VAL A 865 9.21 0.66 10.10
CA VAL A 865 8.86 2.03 9.75
C VAL A 865 10.11 2.82 9.38
N LEU A 866 10.01 3.63 8.31
CA LEU A 866 11.06 4.55 7.92
C LEU A 866 11.17 5.67 8.97
N ASN A 867 12.35 5.81 9.58
CA ASN A 867 12.62 6.86 10.55
C ASN A 867 13.19 8.12 9.90
N PHE A 868 13.33 9.15 10.70
CA PHE A 868 13.87 10.46 10.32
C PHE A 868 15.24 10.40 9.63
N ASP A 869 16.12 9.48 10.06
CA ASP A 869 17.47 9.29 9.49
C ASP A 869 17.48 8.45 8.20
N ALA A 870 16.31 8.29 7.57
CA ALA A 870 16.09 7.46 6.38
C ALA A 870 16.45 5.97 6.57
N THR A 871 16.56 5.50 7.82
CA THR A 871 16.72 4.09 8.14
C THR A 871 15.39 3.46 8.50
N PHE A 872 15.19 2.20 8.13
CA PHE A 872 14.06 1.42 8.62
C PHE A 872 14.38 0.89 10.02
N ARG A 873 13.50 1.17 10.96
CA ARG A 873 13.56 0.64 12.33
C ARG A 873 12.26 -0.02 12.71
N PHE A 874 12.35 -0.95 13.63
CA PHE A 874 11.17 -1.52 14.24
C PHE A 874 10.59 -0.54 15.26
N ASN A 875 9.31 -0.20 15.07
CA ASN A 875 8.54 0.63 15.99
C ASN A 875 7.26 -0.10 16.39
N ASN A 876 6.75 0.19 17.58
CA ASN A 876 5.44 -0.28 17.97
C ASN A 876 4.37 0.60 17.32
N VAL A 877 3.52 0.00 16.50
CA VAL A 877 2.28 0.63 16.03
C VAL A 877 1.22 0.42 17.10
N SER A 878 0.62 1.50 17.57
CA SER A 878 -0.40 1.45 18.62
C SER A 878 -1.65 0.70 18.16
N ALA A 879 -2.43 0.21 19.12
CA ALA A 879 -3.75 -0.33 18.83
C ALA A 879 -4.66 0.78 18.28
N GLU A 880 -5.55 0.42 17.37
CA GLU A 880 -6.54 1.32 16.78
C GLU A 880 -7.95 0.74 16.86
N SER A 881 -8.95 1.61 16.94
CA SER A 881 -10.37 1.22 16.95
C SER A 881 -11.19 2.23 16.15
N ILE A 882 -11.51 1.87 14.90
CA ILE A 882 -12.19 2.74 13.93
C ILE A 882 -13.69 2.48 13.97
N LEU A 883 -14.46 3.50 14.34
CA LEU A 883 -15.93 3.45 14.35
C LEU A 883 -16.49 4.15 13.10
N ASP A 884 -17.31 3.42 12.35
CA ASP A 884 -18.01 3.91 11.16
C ASP A 884 -19.51 3.75 11.33
N ALA A 885 -20.28 4.64 10.72
CA ALA A 885 -21.75 4.53 10.68
C ALA A 885 -22.29 4.97 9.31
N GLN A 886 -23.40 4.37 8.93
CA GLN A 886 -24.12 4.68 7.69
C GLN A 886 -25.63 4.61 7.93
N VAL A 887 -26.38 5.52 7.30
CA VAL A 887 -27.84 5.50 7.22
C VAL A 887 -28.25 5.81 5.79
N GLY A 888 -29.18 5.05 5.26
CA GLY A 888 -29.67 5.22 3.91
C GLY A 888 -31.15 4.95 3.75
N TYR A 889 -31.72 5.51 2.68
CA TYR A 889 -33.08 5.24 2.25
C TYR A 889 -33.12 5.09 0.72
N GLU A 890 -33.74 4.02 0.24
CA GLU A 890 -33.98 3.73 -1.17
C GLU A 890 -35.50 3.85 -1.43
N PHE A 891 -35.86 4.72 -2.35
CA PHE A 891 -37.24 4.90 -2.80
C PHE A 891 -37.61 3.74 -3.75
N ARG A 892 -38.47 2.85 -3.31
CA ARG A 892 -38.86 1.63 -4.03
C ARG A 892 -40.13 1.77 -4.83
N GLU A 893 -40.84 2.91 -4.66
CA GLU A 893 -42.13 3.20 -5.31
C GLU A 893 -42.27 4.71 -5.52
N GLY A 894 -43.11 5.11 -6.48
CA GLY A 894 -43.53 6.48 -6.70
C GLY A 894 -42.54 7.29 -7.60
N PRO A 895 -42.67 8.64 -7.61
CA PRO A 895 -41.92 9.50 -8.54
C PRO A 895 -40.39 9.49 -8.36
N LEU A 896 -39.91 9.00 -7.23
CA LEU A 896 -38.50 8.91 -6.90
C LEU A 896 -37.99 7.46 -6.89
N GLU A 897 -38.76 6.52 -7.44
CA GLU A 897 -38.32 5.13 -7.55
C GLU A 897 -36.96 5.01 -8.19
N GLY A 898 -36.08 4.17 -7.63
CA GLY A 898 -34.70 4.05 -8.05
C GLY A 898 -33.71 5.04 -7.44
N LEU A 899 -34.20 6.12 -6.75
CA LEU A 899 -33.33 7.03 -6.02
C LEU A 899 -32.97 6.45 -4.66
N SER A 900 -31.69 6.49 -4.30
CA SER A 900 -31.22 6.22 -2.92
C SER A 900 -30.39 7.39 -2.38
N ILE A 901 -30.56 7.67 -1.09
CA ILE A 901 -29.83 8.70 -0.35
C ILE A 901 -29.09 7.99 0.77
N ASN A 902 -27.79 8.20 0.88
CA ASN A 902 -26.95 7.59 1.93
C ASN A 902 -26.09 8.65 2.61
N LEU A 903 -26.12 8.69 3.92
CA LEU A 903 -25.23 9.46 4.79
C LEU A 903 -24.28 8.49 5.47
N GLN A 904 -22.98 8.75 5.40
CA GLN A 904 -21.94 7.92 5.98
C GLN A 904 -20.93 8.77 6.74
N GLY A 905 -20.48 8.27 7.89
CA GLY A 905 -19.35 8.79 8.65
C GLY A 905 -18.33 7.69 8.89
N THR A 906 -17.07 7.97 8.66
CA THR A 906 -15.96 7.06 8.92
C THR A 906 -15.02 7.67 9.94
N ASN A 907 -14.38 6.83 10.76
CA ASN A 907 -13.54 7.25 11.88
C ASN A 907 -14.24 8.27 12.81
N LEU A 908 -15.50 7.98 13.18
CA LEU A 908 -16.34 8.90 13.97
C LEU A 908 -15.79 9.25 15.35
N THR A 909 -14.89 8.44 15.87
CA THR A 909 -14.20 8.65 17.15
C THR A 909 -12.91 9.47 17.01
N ASP A 910 -12.55 9.87 15.76
CA ASP A 910 -11.32 10.60 15.46
C ASP A 910 -10.07 9.86 15.99
N GLU A 911 -10.04 8.54 15.78
CA GLU A 911 -8.94 7.66 16.19
C GLU A 911 -7.64 8.07 15.49
N PRO A 912 -6.56 8.38 16.21
CA PRO A 912 -5.29 8.77 15.63
C PRO A 912 -4.46 7.55 15.18
N PHE A 913 -3.50 7.80 14.30
CA PHE A 913 -2.41 6.87 14.05
C PHE A 913 -1.21 7.22 14.96
N GLN A 914 -0.61 6.22 15.60
CA GLN A 914 0.46 6.46 16.58
C GLN A 914 1.54 5.39 16.52
N LEU A 915 2.82 5.85 16.58
CA LEU A 915 4.02 5.03 16.67
C LEU A 915 4.76 5.34 17.96
N SER A 916 5.37 4.31 18.56
CA SER A 916 6.26 4.46 19.71
C SER A 916 7.53 3.62 19.53
N GLN A 917 8.58 3.96 20.26
CA GLN A 917 9.83 3.19 20.24
C GLN A 917 9.63 1.76 20.73
N LEU A 918 10.48 0.83 20.29
CA LEU A 918 10.35 -0.60 20.60
C LEU A 918 10.58 -0.86 22.09
N ASP A 919 11.64 -0.30 22.63
CA ASP A 919 12.10 -0.60 24.01
C ASP A 919 11.30 0.12 25.09
N THR A 920 10.58 1.18 24.72
CA THR A 920 9.82 2.03 25.65
C THR A 920 8.45 2.41 25.06
N PRO A 921 7.58 1.42 24.70
CA PRO A 921 6.40 1.66 23.86
C PRO A 921 5.34 2.58 24.47
N GLU A 922 5.29 2.65 25.82
CA GLU A 922 4.35 3.52 26.53
C GLU A 922 4.96 4.88 26.86
N ARG A 923 6.25 5.06 26.57
CA ARG A 923 7.04 6.19 27.00
C ARG A 923 7.43 7.11 25.86
N ASP A 924 7.94 6.56 24.79
CA ASP A 924 8.66 7.32 23.77
C ASP A 924 7.89 7.33 22.45
N LEU A 925 7.06 8.35 22.29
CA LEU A 925 6.34 8.63 21.04
C LEU A 925 7.33 8.92 19.90
N VAL A 926 7.09 8.31 18.72
CA VAL A 926 7.83 8.57 17.48
C VAL A 926 6.98 9.38 16.50
N LEU A 927 5.69 9.03 16.40
CA LEU A 927 4.73 9.73 15.55
C LEU A 927 3.34 9.71 16.17
N TYR A 928 2.69 10.84 16.16
CA TYR A 928 1.26 10.97 16.41
C TYR A 928 0.63 11.73 15.25
N GLN A 929 -0.38 11.14 14.61
CA GLN A 929 -1.06 11.73 13.48
C GLN A 929 -2.57 11.69 13.71
N LYS A 930 -3.17 12.87 13.74
CA LYS A 930 -4.62 13.08 13.87
C LYS A 930 -5.17 13.51 12.52
N TYR A 931 -6.09 12.73 11.92
CA TYR A 931 -6.59 12.96 10.56
C TYR A 931 -8.12 13.15 10.47
N GLY A 932 -8.82 13.13 11.59
CA GLY A 932 -10.24 13.48 11.67
C GLY A 932 -11.19 12.39 11.21
N ALA A 933 -12.47 12.62 11.48
CA ALA A 933 -13.56 11.85 10.90
C ALA A 933 -13.84 12.33 9.47
N ASN A 934 -14.36 11.44 8.60
CA ASN A 934 -14.84 11.82 7.28
C ASN A 934 -16.35 11.61 7.19
N TYR A 935 -17.05 12.58 6.61
CA TYR A 935 -18.48 12.55 6.37
C TYR A 935 -18.79 12.57 4.88
N SER A 936 -19.78 11.81 4.44
CA SER A 936 -20.22 11.83 3.05
C SER A 936 -21.72 11.70 2.90
N LEU A 937 -22.26 12.38 1.89
CA LEU A 937 -23.63 12.29 1.44
C LEU A 937 -23.63 11.80 -0.01
N ALA A 938 -24.24 10.64 -0.27
CA ALA A 938 -24.34 10.05 -1.59
C ALA A 938 -25.80 10.02 -2.08
N LEU A 939 -25.97 10.37 -3.35
CA LEU A 939 -27.19 10.23 -4.11
C LEU A 939 -26.93 9.25 -5.25
N THR A 940 -27.68 8.16 -5.31
CA THR A 940 -27.60 7.17 -6.38
C THR A 940 -28.96 7.06 -7.06
N TYR A 941 -28.99 7.09 -8.39
CA TYR A 941 -30.17 6.83 -9.18
C TYR A 941 -29.95 5.66 -10.13
N LYS A 942 -30.90 4.70 -10.10
CA LYS A 942 -30.92 3.49 -10.91
C LYS A 942 -32.02 3.60 -11.96
N PHE A 943 -31.73 3.23 -13.19
CA PHE A 943 -32.65 3.28 -14.33
C PHE A 943 -33.07 1.86 -14.73
#